data_2a67ba15d48b9047704d86bf89a7072e
#
_entry.id   2a67ba15d48b9047704d86bf89a7072e
#
_cell.length_a   1.000
_cell.length_b   1.000
_cell.length_c   1.000
_cell.angle_alpha   90.00
_cell.angle_beta   90.00
_cell.angle_gamma   90.00
#
_symmetry.space_group_name_H-M   'P 1'
#
loop_
_entity.id
_entity.type
_entity.pdbx_description
1 polymer ?
#
loop_
_entity_poly.entity_id
_entity_poly.type
_entity_poly.pdbx_seq_one_letter_code
_entity_poly.pdbx_strand_id
1 'polypeptide(L)'
;MDERYRAALALVPERLPGLVRNRAIDPQWTGDGDEFWYRRDGADGHEYVLVDPETFTRRPLFDRDALAERLSAVFGAEVDLRTIPVTAYEPHLVRLGDGRAAAFGPDGDSAVPAAEPALRSPDGKTEVFRREHDLWLRDENGEERQVTRAGEAHFAWGATPDYLRSNLPLAARGRPLPPMATAFSPSGRLLLTGRLDERSMPEHPFVDQLPADRAKPRLDPFRYHHVDEQPDGVPQLAIIDLVTGDQAVFDDEDGLTDGLAMTHLDTVAWSADERFVHLLAHETGGRTAALLRIDTRTGARTVALSETAEPIYEPNTHEYSLPLIRVLPATNEAIWFSQRDGWGHLYLYDLGTGACRHRITSGDLVVRDILRVDERRREVLFLAGTGEDGGNPYWRRLYKASLDGGAQMLLTPEPADHELKAPAIAFFTAIFGGAAGSSISPSGRCFVDHVSTVEKPTEIVLRDTATGAVIGELERADVSALTDAGYVFPQQFQVTADDGKTPLWGLLTLPPDPVDPERIPVIDLMYAGYQVVTQPSGFLSGGGNPSWGRLGAAYAALGFATVVLDGRGTPGRDRVFRQWTREELDTPRGIEDHVTAIRALADRHPGLDLSRVGVTGHSYGGYNSVRAMLSFPEFFTVGVSSAGVHDARKLPRGAWNWHLGNEDANDPGKLAALGNLRPADRLRGKLLLVSGDRDANVSLDHTFALIDALSHARKRFDLKIWPGVDHYGGTTPYVRALMWDYFVEHLLGEEPPAELPC
;
A
#
# COMPACT_ATOMS: atom_id res chain seq x y z
N MET A 1 -3.71 -23.00 -27.86
CA MET A 1 -3.32 -21.70 -27.28
C MET A 1 -4.54 -20.93 -26.75
N ASP A 2 -5.61 -20.73 -27.50
CA ASP A 2 -6.81 -19.97 -27.04
C ASP A 2 -7.39 -20.42 -25.70
N GLU A 3 -7.42 -21.74 -25.43
CA GLU A 3 -7.92 -22.26 -24.16
C GLU A 3 -7.01 -21.89 -22.98
N ARG A 4 -5.69 -21.92 -23.16
CA ARG A 4 -4.72 -21.49 -22.13
C ARG A 4 -4.87 -20.00 -21.83
N TYR A 5 -5.08 -19.16 -22.85
CA TYR A 5 -5.29 -17.72 -22.63
C TYR A 5 -6.61 -17.44 -21.92
N ARG A 6 -7.70 -18.16 -22.23
CA ARG A 6 -8.96 -18.02 -21.48
C ARG A 6 -8.76 -18.39 -20.00
N ALA A 7 -8.08 -19.52 -19.74
CA ALA A 7 -7.77 -19.94 -18.39
C ALA A 7 -6.88 -18.90 -17.66
N ALA A 8 -5.82 -18.41 -18.31
CA ALA A 8 -4.96 -17.37 -17.74
C ALA A 8 -5.71 -16.06 -17.45
N LEU A 9 -6.56 -15.60 -18.37
CA LEU A 9 -7.39 -14.39 -18.17
C LEU A 9 -8.43 -14.57 -17.05
N ALA A 10 -8.93 -15.78 -16.81
CA ALA A 10 -9.81 -16.05 -15.66
C ALA A 10 -9.07 -15.94 -14.32
N LEU A 11 -7.76 -16.18 -14.31
CA LEU A 11 -6.92 -16.23 -13.10
C LEU A 11 -6.08 -14.97 -12.86
N VAL A 12 -6.37 -13.86 -13.54
CA VAL A 12 -5.70 -12.59 -13.24
C VAL A 12 -6.14 -12.05 -11.87
N PRO A 13 -5.25 -11.35 -11.13
CA PRO A 13 -5.51 -10.90 -9.76
C PRO A 13 -6.82 -10.14 -9.56
N GLU A 14 -7.28 -9.39 -10.57
CA GLU A 14 -8.51 -8.61 -10.53
C GLU A 14 -9.78 -9.49 -10.55
N ARG A 15 -9.70 -10.69 -11.09
CA ARG A 15 -10.81 -11.66 -11.17
C ARG A 15 -10.84 -12.65 -10.03
N LEU A 16 -9.69 -12.93 -9.39
CA LEU A 16 -9.58 -13.89 -8.29
C LEU A 16 -10.58 -13.64 -7.14
N PRO A 17 -10.82 -12.37 -6.70
CA PRO A 17 -11.81 -12.12 -5.65
C PRO A 17 -13.23 -12.57 -6.00
N GLY A 18 -13.61 -12.56 -7.28
CA GLY A 18 -14.91 -13.01 -7.75
C GLY A 18 -15.06 -14.54 -7.80
N LEU A 19 -13.95 -15.28 -7.70
CA LEU A 19 -13.91 -16.75 -7.69
C LEU A 19 -13.84 -17.34 -6.27
N VAL A 20 -13.77 -16.50 -5.23
CA VAL A 20 -13.68 -16.93 -3.83
C VAL A 20 -14.73 -16.24 -3.00
N ARG A 21 -15.61 -17.01 -2.36
CA ARG A 21 -16.57 -16.49 -1.40
C ARG A 21 -15.98 -16.52 0.01
N ASN A 22 -16.33 -15.54 0.83
CA ASN A 22 -15.94 -15.44 2.24
C ASN A 22 -14.42 -15.51 2.50
N ARG A 23 -13.59 -15.01 1.57
CA ARG A 23 -12.14 -14.91 1.79
C ARG A 23 -11.79 -14.01 2.97
N ALA A 24 -12.53 -12.95 3.13
CA ALA A 24 -12.36 -11.99 4.23
C ALA A 24 -13.73 -11.41 4.62
N ILE A 25 -13.87 -11.11 5.90
CA ILE A 25 -14.98 -10.30 6.42
C ILE A 25 -14.43 -8.99 6.98
N ASP A 26 -15.29 -7.99 7.06
CA ASP A 26 -14.97 -6.67 7.62
C ASP A 26 -15.91 -6.44 8.80
N PRO A 27 -15.44 -6.63 10.05
CA PRO A 27 -16.30 -6.49 11.21
C PRO A 27 -16.69 -5.02 11.41
N GLN A 28 -17.99 -4.78 11.44
CA GLN A 28 -18.59 -3.48 11.74
C GLN A 28 -19.07 -3.50 13.19
N TRP A 29 -18.28 -2.95 14.10
CA TRP A 29 -18.58 -2.92 15.53
C TRP A 29 -19.76 -1.99 15.81
N THR A 30 -20.69 -2.40 16.71
CA THR A 30 -21.89 -1.64 17.03
C THR A 30 -21.71 -0.84 18.33
N GLY A 31 -21.66 0.49 18.21
CA GLY A 31 -21.46 1.37 19.36
C GLY A 31 -20.14 1.12 20.10
N ASP A 32 -20.15 1.28 21.42
CA ASP A 32 -18.97 1.05 22.30
C ASP A 32 -18.86 -0.41 22.77
N GLY A 33 -19.79 -1.27 22.33
CA GLY A 33 -19.83 -2.70 22.68
C GLY A 33 -18.93 -3.56 21.80
N ASP A 34 -18.94 -4.86 22.06
CA ASP A 34 -18.19 -5.84 21.26
C ASP A 34 -19.06 -6.59 20.26
N GLU A 35 -20.40 -6.34 20.22
CA GLU A 35 -21.21 -6.83 19.12
C GLU A 35 -20.73 -6.24 17.81
N PHE A 36 -20.74 -7.06 16.77
CA PHE A 36 -20.40 -6.61 15.42
C PHE A 36 -21.24 -7.32 14.38
N TRP A 37 -21.40 -6.69 13.24
CA TRP A 37 -21.96 -7.34 12.08
C TRP A 37 -20.94 -7.40 10.96
N TYR A 38 -21.15 -8.33 10.04
CA TYR A 38 -20.36 -8.44 8.82
C TYR A 38 -21.23 -8.94 7.68
N ARG A 39 -20.78 -8.66 6.45
CA ARG A 39 -21.35 -9.23 5.24
C ARG A 39 -20.64 -10.54 4.93
N ARG A 40 -21.43 -11.55 4.58
CA ARG A 40 -20.95 -12.81 3.99
C ARG A 40 -21.59 -13.04 2.63
N ASP A 41 -20.97 -13.86 1.79
CA ASP A 41 -21.48 -14.25 0.49
C ASP A 41 -22.12 -15.64 0.61
N GLY A 42 -23.46 -15.66 0.67
CA GLY A 42 -24.27 -16.87 0.71
C GLY A 42 -24.55 -17.45 -0.68
N ALA A 43 -25.35 -18.52 -0.74
CA ALA A 43 -25.76 -19.13 -2.00
C ALA A 43 -26.60 -18.18 -2.87
N ASP A 44 -27.45 -17.36 -2.21
CA ASP A 44 -28.40 -16.44 -2.85
C ASP A 44 -27.94 -14.98 -2.78
N GLY A 45 -26.61 -14.72 -2.77
CA GLY A 45 -26.04 -13.39 -2.70
C GLY A 45 -25.62 -12.95 -1.30
N HIS A 46 -25.52 -11.64 -1.07
CA HIS A 46 -25.05 -11.09 0.21
C HIS A 46 -26.01 -11.36 1.36
N GLU A 47 -25.46 -11.79 2.47
CA GLU A 47 -26.11 -11.96 3.77
C GLU A 47 -25.40 -11.10 4.82
N TYR A 48 -26.14 -10.67 5.85
CA TYR A 48 -25.63 -9.78 6.91
C TYR A 48 -25.84 -10.45 8.26
N VAL A 49 -24.74 -10.73 8.95
CA VAL A 49 -24.72 -11.51 10.19
C VAL A 49 -24.31 -10.61 11.34
N LEU A 50 -25.12 -10.54 12.38
CA LEU A 50 -24.79 -9.91 13.66
C LEU A 50 -24.28 -10.98 14.63
N VAL A 51 -23.17 -10.69 15.30
CA VAL A 51 -22.47 -11.58 16.23
C VAL A 51 -22.43 -10.96 17.61
N ASP A 52 -22.83 -11.73 18.61
CA ASP A 52 -22.57 -11.45 20.02
C ASP A 52 -21.34 -12.27 20.46
N PRO A 53 -20.19 -11.65 20.74
CA PRO A 53 -18.97 -12.35 21.14
C PRO A 53 -19.06 -13.06 22.51
N GLU A 54 -19.91 -12.61 23.43
CA GLU A 54 -20.00 -13.19 24.76
C GLU A 54 -20.65 -14.59 24.73
N THR A 55 -21.68 -14.74 23.92
CA THR A 55 -22.42 -16.00 23.78
C THR A 55 -22.06 -16.77 22.52
N PHE A 56 -21.27 -16.16 21.64
CA PHE A 56 -21.00 -16.60 20.27
C PHE A 56 -22.28 -16.88 19.48
N THR A 57 -23.31 -16.06 19.70
CA THR A 57 -24.60 -16.19 18.99
C THR A 57 -24.52 -15.41 17.68
N ARG A 58 -24.97 -16.05 16.60
CA ARG A 58 -25.04 -15.44 15.26
C ARG A 58 -26.50 -15.38 14.81
N ARG A 59 -26.92 -14.21 14.31
CA ARG A 59 -28.27 -13.97 13.82
C ARG A 59 -28.29 -13.01 12.64
N PRO A 60 -29.32 -13.00 11.79
CA PRO A 60 -29.44 -11.96 10.77
C PRO A 60 -29.43 -10.56 11.40
N LEU A 61 -28.71 -9.62 10.78
CA LEU A 61 -28.67 -8.21 11.21
C LEU A 61 -30.03 -7.54 11.02
N PHE A 62 -30.68 -7.82 9.87
CA PHE A 62 -32.00 -7.29 9.48
C PHE A 62 -32.67 -8.28 8.52
N ASP A 63 -33.98 -8.07 8.30
CA ASP A 63 -34.68 -8.71 7.20
C ASP A 63 -34.29 -8.04 5.88
N ARG A 64 -33.55 -8.77 5.05
CA ARG A 64 -32.94 -8.26 3.80
C ARG A 64 -34.01 -7.82 2.81
N ASP A 65 -35.06 -8.60 2.64
CA ASP A 65 -36.08 -8.32 1.63
C ASP A 65 -36.94 -7.13 2.05
N ALA A 66 -37.31 -7.03 3.35
CA ALA A 66 -38.01 -5.87 3.90
C ALA A 66 -37.17 -4.57 3.79
N LEU A 67 -35.86 -4.64 4.05
CA LEU A 67 -34.98 -3.48 3.88
C LEU A 67 -34.84 -3.08 2.41
N ALA A 68 -34.71 -4.06 1.50
CA ALA A 68 -34.63 -3.81 0.06
C ALA A 68 -35.89 -3.11 -0.48
N GLU A 69 -37.08 -3.54 -0.05
CA GLU A 69 -38.34 -2.91 -0.41
C GLU A 69 -38.40 -1.45 0.09
N ARG A 70 -38.01 -1.22 1.36
CA ARG A 70 -37.99 0.12 1.96
C ARG A 70 -37.01 1.06 1.23
N LEU A 71 -35.81 0.59 0.90
CA LEU A 71 -34.80 1.35 0.13
C LEU A 71 -35.29 1.64 -1.29
N SER A 72 -35.94 0.66 -1.94
CA SER A 72 -36.51 0.84 -3.27
C SER A 72 -37.56 1.94 -3.30
N ALA A 73 -38.40 2.02 -2.26
CA ALA A 73 -39.38 3.09 -2.10
C ALA A 73 -38.71 4.47 -1.94
N VAL A 74 -37.63 4.56 -1.14
CA VAL A 74 -36.86 5.81 -0.94
C VAL A 74 -36.22 6.30 -2.21
N PHE A 75 -35.60 5.39 -3.00
CA PHE A 75 -34.87 5.77 -4.21
C PHE A 75 -35.74 5.82 -5.48
N GLY A 76 -36.98 5.36 -5.41
CA GLY A 76 -37.86 5.26 -6.59
C GLY A 76 -37.32 4.32 -7.67
N ALA A 77 -36.47 3.36 -7.30
CA ALA A 77 -35.83 2.39 -8.16
C ALA A 77 -35.57 1.09 -7.39
N GLU A 78 -35.59 -0.04 -8.07
CA GLU A 78 -35.32 -1.34 -7.47
C GLU A 78 -33.92 -1.38 -6.80
N VAL A 79 -33.86 -1.89 -5.56
CA VAL A 79 -32.65 -2.15 -4.79
C VAL A 79 -32.59 -3.63 -4.46
N ASP A 80 -31.65 -4.34 -5.07
CA ASP A 80 -31.41 -5.75 -4.74
C ASP A 80 -30.17 -5.85 -3.82
N LEU A 81 -30.39 -6.06 -2.53
CA LEU A 81 -29.33 -6.23 -1.52
C LEU A 81 -28.61 -7.58 -1.60
N ARG A 82 -28.99 -8.46 -2.53
CA ARG A 82 -28.22 -9.67 -2.87
C ARG A 82 -26.96 -9.33 -3.69
N THR A 83 -27.05 -8.26 -4.47
CA THR A 83 -26.00 -7.83 -5.40
C THR A 83 -25.38 -6.49 -5.02
N ILE A 84 -26.16 -5.57 -4.44
CA ILE A 84 -25.70 -4.26 -3.97
C ILE A 84 -25.41 -4.37 -2.47
N PRO A 85 -24.14 -4.30 -2.05
CA PRO A 85 -23.81 -4.47 -0.65
C PRO A 85 -24.22 -3.27 0.21
N VAL A 86 -24.68 -3.55 1.43
CA VAL A 86 -24.74 -2.56 2.51
C VAL A 86 -23.32 -2.37 3.05
N THR A 87 -22.84 -1.14 3.07
CA THR A 87 -21.49 -0.77 3.52
C THR A 87 -21.47 -0.13 4.90
N ALA A 88 -22.61 0.46 5.33
CA ALA A 88 -22.83 0.91 6.69
C ALA A 88 -24.31 0.76 7.04
N TYR A 89 -24.58 0.34 8.28
CA TYR A 89 -25.93 0.15 8.80
C TYR A 89 -26.04 0.68 10.23
N GLU A 90 -26.91 1.65 10.39
CA GLU A 90 -27.41 2.14 11.67
C GLU A 90 -28.93 2.15 11.58
N PRO A 91 -29.68 2.08 12.69
CA PRO A 91 -31.16 2.05 12.64
C PRO A 91 -31.80 3.20 11.88
N HIS A 92 -31.09 4.35 11.81
CA HIS A 92 -31.54 5.57 11.14
C HIS A 92 -30.78 5.91 9.85
N LEU A 93 -29.76 5.14 9.47
CA LEU A 93 -28.95 5.40 8.28
C LEU A 93 -28.43 4.13 7.65
N VAL A 94 -28.63 3.98 6.34
CA VAL A 94 -28.06 2.87 5.55
C VAL A 94 -27.28 3.44 4.38
N ARG A 95 -26.07 2.92 4.14
CA ARG A 95 -25.24 3.24 2.98
C ARG A 95 -25.04 2.00 2.13
N LEU A 96 -25.08 2.18 0.82
CA LEU A 96 -24.91 1.12 -0.18
C LEU A 96 -23.55 1.26 -0.88
N GLY A 97 -23.05 0.13 -1.40
CA GLY A 97 -21.78 0.08 -2.10
C GLY A 97 -21.76 0.81 -3.45
N ASP A 98 -22.92 1.15 -4.00
CA ASP A 98 -23.06 1.99 -5.20
C ASP A 98 -23.07 3.50 -4.89
N GLY A 99 -22.84 3.88 -3.62
CA GLY A 99 -22.76 5.27 -3.15
C GLY A 99 -24.09 5.87 -2.69
N ARG A 100 -25.24 5.19 -2.90
CA ARG A 100 -26.54 5.65 -2.39
C ARG A 100 -26.61 5.52 -0.86
N ALA A 101 -27.31 6.46 -0.22
CA ALA A 101 -27.59 6.41 1.21
C ALA A 101 -29.04 6.82 1.50
N ALA A 102 -29.63 6.22 2.52
CA ALA A 102 -30.99 6.51 2.98
C ALA A 102 -31.00 6.77 4.47
N ALA A 103 -31.68 7.83 4.89
CA ALA A 103 -31.98 8.11 6.29
C ALA A 103 -33.42 7.67 6.61
N PHE A 104 -33.57 7.06 7.78
CA PHE A 104 -34.83 6.56 8.29
C PHE A 104 -35.20 7.30 9.58
N GLY A 105 -36.31 8.03 9.59
CA GLY A 105 -36.67 8.86 10.74
C GLY A 105 -38.17 8.97 10.99
N PRO A 106 -38.53 9.58 12.12
CA PRO A 106 -39.95 9.79 12.47
C PRO A 106 -40.68 10.69 11.47
N ASP A 107 -39.97 11.55 10.76
CA ASP A 107 -40.53 12.47 9.76
C ASP A 107 -40.64 11.83 8.36
N GLY A 108 -40.26 10.56 8.24
CA GLY A 108 -40.26 9.77 7.01
C GLY A 108 -38.87 9.38 6.55
N ASP A 109 -38.85 8.47 5.58
CA ASP A 109 -37.62 7.95 4.97
C ASP A 109 -37.20 8.83 3.80
N SER A 110 -35.91 9.13 3.66
CA SER A 110 -35.40 10.01 2.62
C SER A 110 -34.03 9.57 2.09
N ALA A 111 -33.78 9.85 0.80
CA ALA A 111 -32.46 9.69 0.23
C ALA A 111 -31.50 10.76 0.80
N VAL A 112 -30.30 10.33 1.16
CA VAL A 112 -29.24 11.23 1.59
C VAL A 112 -28.40 11.59 0.36
N PRO A 113 -28.24 12.89 0.03
CA PRO A 113 -27.37 13.31 -1.07
C PRO A 113 -25.95 12.78 -0.88
N ALA A 114 -25.25 12.51 -2.00
CA ALA A 114 -23.84 12.20 -1.96
C ALA A 114 -23.09 13.40 -1.34
N ALA A 115 -22.37 13.16 -0.25
CA ALA A 115 -21.61 14.21 0.40
C ALA A 115 -20.36 14.54 -0.45
N GLU A 116 -20.01 15.83 -0.54
CA GLU A 116 -18.69 16.23 -1.01
C GLU A 116 -17.61 15.66 -0.08
N PRO A 117 -16.44 15.29 -0.61
CA PRO A 117 -15.36 14.82 0.24
C PRO A 117 -14.94 15.90 1.24
N ALA A 118 -15.21 15.66 2.51
CA ALA A 118 -14.94 16.56 3.60
C ALA A 118 -14.32 15.80 4.78
N LEU A 119 -13.53 16.51 5.57
CA LEU A 119 -13.04 16.01 6.84
C LEU A 119 -14.06 16.37 7.92
N ARG A 120 -14.50 15.41 8.72
CA ARG A 120 -15.47 15.62 9.81
C ARG A 120 -14.78 15.82 11.14
N SER A 121 -15.32 16.74 11.94
CA SER A 121 -14.94 16.90 13.34
C SER A 121 -15.22 15.63 14.15
N PRO A 122 -14.53 15.40 15.29
CA PRO A 122 -14.73 14.20 16.12
C PRO A 122 -16.17 14.01 16.62
N ASP A 123 -16.91 15.10 16.82
CA ASP A 123 -18.34 15.05 17.21
C ASP A 123 -19.30 14.90 16.02
N GLY A 124 -18.77 14.85 14.79
CA GLY A 124 -19.53 14.70 13.55
C GLY A 124 -20.35 15.91 13.10
N LYS A 125 -20.30 17.04 13.84
CA LYS A 125 -21.17 18.21 13.62
C LYS A 125 -20.61 19.22 12.64
N THR A 126 -19.32 19.16 12.36
CA THR A 126 -18.64 20.12 11.51
C THR A 126 -17.88 19.39 10.42
N GLU A 127 -17.95 19.92 9.21
CA GLU A 127 -17.21 19.42 8.05
C GLU A 127 -16.27 20.51 7.55
N VAL A 128 -15.01 20.12 7.24
CA VAL A 128 -14.05 20.98 6.54
C VAL A 128 -13.85 20.43 5.14
N PHE A 129 -13.98 21.29 4.14
CA PHE A 129 -13.80 20.97 2.74
C PHE A 129 -13.04 22.09 2.03
N ARG A 130 -12.51 21.80 0.86
CA ARG A 130 -11.79 22.78 0.04
C ARG A 130 -12.71 23.34 -1.04
N ARG A 131 -12.69 24.66 -1.19
CA ARG A 131 -13.33 25.37 -2.32
C ARG A 131 -12.29 26.29 -2.94
N GLU A 132 -12.00 26.07 -4.23
CA GLU A 132 -10.90 26.71 -4.95
C GLU A 132 -9.55 26.50 -4.22
N HIS A 133 -9.01 27.52 -3.59
CA HIS A 133 -7.68 27.51 -2.96
C HIS A 133 -7.72 27.61 -1.44
N ASP A 134 -8.91 27.67 -0.85
CA ASP A 134 -9.09 27.85 0.59
C ASP A 134 -9.97 26.79 1.24
N LEU A 135 -9.83 26.65 2.54
CA LEU A 135 -10.66 25.79 3.37
C LEU A 135 -11.93 26.53 3.82
N TRP A 136 -13.01 25.78 3.77
CA TRP A 136 -14.34 26.17 4.22
C TRP A 136 -14.85 25.17 5.24
N LEU A 137 -15.70 25.65 6.12
CA LEU A 137 -16.33 24.89 7.16
C LEU A 137 -17.85 24.90 6.93
N ARG A 138 -18.50 23.75 7.11
CA ARG A 138 -19.94 23.58 7.09
C ARG A 138 -20.37 23.02 8.45
N ASP A 139 -21.33 23.65 9.12
CA ASP A 139 -21.88 23.18 10.38
C ASP A 139 -23.04 22.17 10.19
N GLU A 140 -23.59 21.66 11.30
CA GLU A 140 -24.72 20.71 11.30
C GLU A 140 -26.01 21.29 10.70
N ASN A 141 -26.15 22.62 10.60
CA ASN A 141 -27.30 23.29 9.99
C ASN A 141 -27.08 23.58 8.49
N GLY A 142 -25.88 23.26 7.95
CA GLY A 142 -25.49 23.54 6.59
C GLY A 142 -24.99 24.98 6.37
N GLU A 143 -24.76 25.76 7.43
CA GLU A 143 -24.16 27.09 7.31
C GLU A 143 -22.67 26.97 6.97
N GLU A 144 -22.25 27.75 5.96
CA GLU A 144 -20.87 27.71 5.47
C GLU A 144 -20.12 28.98 5.82
N ARG A 145 -18.84 28.80 6.20
CA ARG A 145 -17.91 29.95 6.37
C ARG A 145 -16.52 29.61 5.91
N GLN A 146 -15.81 30.59 5.39
CA GLN A 146 -14.41 30.47 4.99
C GLN A 146 -13.51 30.46 6.22
N VAL A 147 -12.57 29.50 6.24
CA VAL A 147 -11.62 29.25 7.35
C VAL A 147 -10.27 29.88 7.04
N THR A 148 -9.74 29.59 5.84
CA THR A 148 -8.47 30.15 5.39
C THR A 148 -8.69 31.25 4.34
N ARG A 149 -7.67 32.04 4.12
CA ARG A 149 -7.66 33.09 3.10
C ARG A 149 -6.28 33.16 2.45
N ALA A 150 -6.21 33.82 1.31
CA ALA A 150 -4.98 33.99 0.54
C ALA A 150 -4.39 32.67 0.02
N GLY A 151 -5.24 31.66 -0.20
CA GLY A 151 -4.89 30.54 -1.04
C GLY A 151 -4.79 30.97 -2.49
N GLU A 152 -3.83 30.48 -3.23
CA GLU A 152 -3.59 30.78 -4.65
C GLU A 152 -3.41 29.48 -5.44
N ALA A 153 -3.47 29.59 -6.76
CA ALA A 153 -3.10 28.46 -7.63
C ALA A 153 -1.65 28.03 -7.33
N HIS A 154 -1.43 26.73 -7.13
CA HIS A 154 -0.16 26.12 -6.74
C HIS A 154 0.38 26.59 -5.35
N PHE A 155 -0.49 27.17 -4.51
CA PHE A 155 -0.22 27.49 -3.11
C PHE A 155 -1.54 27.48 -2.32
N ALA A 156 -2.29 26.41 -2.44
CA ALA A 156 -3.64 26.29 -1.90
C ALA A 156 -3.65 25.50 -0.59
N TRP A 157 -4.47 25.94 0.37
CA TRP A 157 -4.65 25.25 1.63
C TRP A 157 -5.33 23.89 1.46
N GLY A 158 -4.79 22.85 2.10
CA GLY A 158 -5.32 21.50 2.02
C GLY A 158 -5.26 20.87 0.62
N ALA A 159 -4.46 21.41 -0.29
CA ALA A 159 -4.28 20.86 -1.62
C ALA A 159 -3.37 19.62 -1.59
N THR A 160 -3.64 18.69 -2.50
CA THR A 160 -2.69 17.58 -2.78
C THR A 160 -1.53 18.14 -3.59
N PRO A 161 -0.28 18.04 -3.13
CA PRO A 161 0.88 18.42 -3.92
C PRO A 161 0.94 17.71 -5.27
N ASP A 162 1.44 18.39 -6.29
CA ASP A 162 1.47 17.88 -7.66
C ASP A 162 2.28 16.58 -7.77
N TYR A 163 3.41 16.44 -7.05
CA TYR A 163 4.19 15.20 -7.06
C TYR A 163 3.42 13.99 -6.49
N LEU A 164 2.49 14.19 -5.54
CA LEU A 164 1.58 13.16 -5.04
C LEU A 164 0.43 12.94 -6.02
N ARG A 165 -0.10 14.02 -6.60
CA ARG A 165 -1.16 13.94 -7.61
C ARG A 165 -0.72 13.14 -8.84
N SER A 166 0.57 13.20 -9.20
CA SER A 166 1.15 12.38 -10.28
C SER A 166 1.08 10.87 -9.99
N ASN A 167 1.15 10.49 -8.72
CA ASN A 167 1.06 9.09 -8.27
C ASN A 167 -0.38 8.57 -8.18
N LEU A 168 -1.41 9.42 -8.32
CA LEU A 168 -2.79 8.97 -8.28
C LEU A 168 -3.22 8.32 -9.59
N PRO A 169 -4.07 7.26 -9.54
CA PRO A 169 -4.73 6.75 -10.73
C PRO A 169 -5.53 7.85 -11.45
N LEU A 170 -5.59 7.81 -12.77
CA LEU A 170 -6.35 8.79 -13.58
C LEU A 170 -7.79 8.96 -13.08
N ALA A 171 -8.45 7.84 -12.72
CA ALA A 171 -9.80 7.86 -12.18
C ALA A 171 -9.93 8.62 -10.86
N ALA A 172 -8.86 8.71 -10.07
CA ALA A 172 -8.84 9.45 -8.80
C ALA A 172 -8.46 10.92 -9.01
N ARG A 173 -7.64 11.25 -10.01
CA ARG A 173 -7.19 12.63 -10.29
C ARG A 173 -8.33 13.61 -10.58
N GLY A 174 -9.41 13.13 -11.19
CA GLY A 174 -10.60 13.94 -11.50
C GLY A 174 -11.65 14.00 -10.38
N ARG A 175 -11.41 13.34 -9.24
CA ARG A 175 -12.35 13.33 -8.11
C ARG A 175 -11.96 14.37 -7.07
N PRO A 176 -12.93 15.06 -6.46
CA PRO A 176 -12.65 15.85 -5.27
C PRO A 176 -12.10 14.93 -4.17
N LEU A 177 -11.00 15.33 -3.56
CA LEU A 177 -10.40 14.64 -2.41
C LEU A 177 -10.68 15.45 -1.14
N PRO A 178 -10.75 14.81 0.04
CA PRO A 178 -10.81 15.54 1.29
C PRO A 178 -9.55 16.42 1.43
N PRO A 179 -9.62 17.52 2.21
CA PRO A 179 -8.46 18.38 2.43
C PRO A 179 -7.26 17.56 2.93
N MET A 180 -6.15 17.65 2.19
CA MET A 180 -4.87 17.05 2.58
C MET A 180 -4.23 17.86 3.71
N ALA A 181 -3.32 17.21 4.44
CA ALA A 181 -2.57 17.86 5.51
C ALA A 181 -3.48 18.62 6.51
N THR A 182 -4.68 18.06 6.81
CA THR A 182 -5.68 18.72 7.64
C THR A 182 -6.18 17.75 8.72
N ALA A 183 -6.15 18.18 9.99
CA ALA A 183 -6.58 17.37 11.12
C ALA A 183 -7.28 18.22 12.20
N PHE A 184 -8.42 17.76 12.70
CA PHE A 184 -9.06 18.37 13.87
C PHE A 184 -8.35 17.98 15.16
N SER A 185 -8.39 18.88 16.16
CA SER A 185 -8.11 18.49 17.54
C SER A 185 -9.25 17.60 18.11
N PRO A 186 -9.02 16.84 19.19
CA PRO A 186 -10.01 15.99 19.81
C PRO A 186 -11.31 16.72 20.21
N SER A 187 -11.23 17.98 20.63
CA SER A 187 -12.41 18.80 20.92
C SER A 187 -13.15 19.33 19.69
N GLY A 188 -12.55 19.21 18.49
CA GLY A 188 -13.05 19.84 17.28
C GLY A 188 -12.84 21.36 17.19
N ARG A 189 -12.20 21.98 18.20
CA ARG A 189 -11.98 23.42 18.27
C ARG A 189 -10.83 23.89 17.39
N LEU A 190 -9.72 23.16 17.39
CA LEU A 190 -8.53 23.52 16.62
C LEU A 190 -8.47 22.68 15.34
N LEU A 191 -7.97 23.33 14.28
CA LEU A 191 -7.69 22.71 13.00
C LEU A 191 -6.22 22.92 12.65
N LEU A 192 -5.46 21.85 12.51
CA LEU A 192 -4.16 21.87 11.84
C LEU A 192 -4.40 21.75 10.35
N THR A 193 -3.72 22.53 9.54
CA THR A 193 -3.74 22.41 8.07
C THR A 193 -2.43 22.85 7.46
N GLY A 194 -2.22 22.54 6.17
CA GLY A 194 -0.98 22.89 5.49
C GLY A 194 -1.18 23.21 4.01
N ARG A 195 -0.15 23.82 3.42
CA ARG A 195 -0.02 24.07 1.98
C ARG A 195 1.46 24.05 1.56
N LEU A 196 1.71 23.74 0.30
CA LEU A 196 3.04 23.72 -0.29
C LEU A 196 3.13 24.79 -1.38
N ASP A 197 4.21 25.57 -1.40
CA ASP A 197 4.44 26.56 -2.46
C ASP A 197 5.07 25.90 -3.69
N GLU A 198 4.25 25.57 -4.67
CA GLU A 198 4.65 24.97 -5.93
C GLU A 198 4.78 26.01 -7.08
N ARG A 199 4.61 27.31 -6.81
CA ARG A 199 4.56 28.35 -7.85
C ARG A 199 5.87 28.52 -8.60
N SER A 200 7.00 28.28 -7.96
CA SER A 200 8.34 28.35 -8.56
C SER A 200 8.86 27.02 -9.11
N MET A 201 8.16 25.91 -8.86
CA MET A 201 8.58 24.59 -9.33
C MET A 201 8.47 24.47 -10.85
N PRO A 202 9.38 23.72 -11.51
CA PRO A 202 9.30 23.45 -12.94
C PRO A 202 8.01 22.69 -13.30
N GLU A 203 7.43 23.07 -14.43
CA GLU A 203 6.24 22.44 -14.98
C GLU A 203 6.64 21.33 -15.95
N HIS A 204 6.24 20.10 -15.67
CA HIS A 204 6.43 18.95 -16.54
C HIS A 204 5.18 18.76 -17.40
N PRO A 205 5.30 18.89 -18.75
CA PRO A 205 4.17 18.77 -19.65
C PRO A 205 3.77 17.30 -19.84
N PHE A 206 2.58 16.93 -19.40
CA PHE A 206 1.93 15.69 -19.79
C PHE A 206 0.88 15.96 -20.87
N VAL A 207 0.79 15.09 -21.85
CA VAL A 207 -0.13 15.27 -22.98
C VAL A 207 -1.17 14.16 -22.98
N ASP A 208 -2.43 14.55 -22.82
CA ASP A 208 -3.54 13.66 -23.13
C ASP A 208 -3.70 13.61 -24.65
N GLN A 209 -3.18 12.55 -25.28
CA GLN A 209 -3.20 12.36 -26.72
C GLN A 209 -4.61 12.04 -27.26
N LEU A 210 -5.44 11.40 -26.43
CA LEU A 210 -6.77 10.93 -26.82
C LEU A 210 -7.82 11.32 -25.78
N PRO A 211 -8.16 12.64 -25.65
CA PRO A 211 -9.20 13.07 -24.73
C PRO A 211 -10.54 12.36 -24.99
N ALA A 212 -11.27 12.00 -23.92
CA ALA A 212 -12.54 11.28 -24.03
C ALA A 212 -13.60 12.01 -24.85
N ASP A 213 -13.56 13.34 -24.88
CA ASP A 213 -14.44 14.21 -25.68
C ASP A 213 -14.00 14.32 -27.16
N ARG A 214 -12.98 13.56 -27.57
CA ARG A 214 -12.40 13.59 -28.96
C ARG A 214 -11.87 14.98 -29.38
N ALA A 215 -11.56 15.84 -28.41
CA ALA A 215 -10.90 17.11 -28.66
C ALA A 215 -9.45 16.90 -29.15
N LYS A 216 -8.77 18.01 -29.48
CA LYS A 216 -7.33 17.96 -29.75
C LYS A 216 -6.56 17.56 -28.48
N PRO A 217 -5.34 17.02 -28.62
CA PRO A 217 -4.48 16.73 -27.48
C PRO A 217 -4.42 17.90 -26.51
N ARG A 218 -4.45 17.61 -25.20
CA ARG A 218 -4.44 18.61 -24.12
C ARG A 218 -3.25 18.43 -23.22
N LEU A 219 -2.71 19.54 -22.73
CA LEU A 219 -1.71 19.53 -21.68
C LEU A 219 -2.39 19.32 -20.31
N ASP A 220 -1.80 18.45 -19.48
CA ASP A 220 -2.16 18.20 -18.11
C ASP A 220 -0.87 18.25 -17.26
N PRO A 221 -0.33 19.46 -16.98
CA PRO A 221 0.99 19.60 -16.38
C PRO A 221 1.00 19.24 -14.90
N PHE A 222 2.16 18.80 -14.42
CA PHE A 222 2.49 18.62 -13.01
C PHE A 222 3.71 19.46 -12.64
N ARG A 223 3.76 19.95 -11.41
CA ARG A 223 4.86 20.73 -10.88
C ARG A 223 5.63 19.93 -9.84
N TYR A 224 6.90 19.68 -10.10
CA TYR A 224 7.83 19.08 -9.16
C TYR A 224 9.26 19.28 -9.62
N HIS A 225 10.22 19.12 -8.69
CA HIS A 225 11.63 19.03 -9.03
C HIS A 225 12.04 17.59 -9.28
N HIS A 226 12.98 17.35 -10.17
CA HIS A 226 13.67 16.07 -10.25
C HIS A 226 14.60 15.89 -9.03
N VAL A 227 14.93 14.63 -8.73
CA VAL A 227 15.68 14.26 -7.54
C VAL A 227 17.06 14.95 -7.43
N ASP A 228 17.69 15.30 -8.56
CA ASP A 228 19.00 15.98 -8.65
C ASP A 228 18.88 17.52 -8.76
N GLU A 229 17.68 18.08 -8.66
CA GLU A 229 17.44 19.53 -8.73
C GLU A 229 17.33 20.14 -7.32
N GLN A 230 16.82 21.37 -7.25
CA GLN A 230 16.61 22.09 -5.99
C GLN A 230 15.59 21.38 -5.09
N PRO A 231 15.65 21.56 -3.76
CA PRO A 231 14.59 21.09 -2.86
C PRO A 231 13.21 21.56 -3.29
N ASP A 232 12.19 20.75 -3.01
CA ASP A 232 10.80 21.15 -3.16
C ASP A 232 10.50 22.38 -2.29
N GLY A 233 9.42 23.11 -2.61
CA GLY A 233 9.03 24.32 -1.89
C GLY A 233 8.83 24.07 -0.40
N VAL A 234 9.02 25.10 0.40
CA VAL A 234 8.85 25.03 1.85
C VAL A 234 7.37 24.85 2.20
N PRO A 235 7.00 23.80 2.94
CA PRO A 235 5.63 23.64 3.42
C PRO A 235 5.31 24.70 4.49
N GLN A 236 4.12 25.26 4.41
CA GLN A 236 3.57 26.16 5.41
C GLN A 236 2.43 25.47 6.14
N LEU A 237 2.51 25.45 7.46
CA LEU A 237 1.48 24.88 8.32
C LEU A 237 0.74 25.99 9.09
N ALA A 238 -0.51 25.72 9.42
CA ALA A 238 -1.31 26.64 10.25
C ALA A 238 -2.12 25.84 11.28
N ILE A 239 -2.20 26.39 12.48
CA ILE A 239 -3.15 25.94 13.51
C ILE A 239 -4.20 27.05 13.64
N ILE A 240 -5.45 26.69 13.45
CA ILE A 240 -6.57 27.63 13.39
C ILE A 240 -7.54 27.31 14.54
N ASP A 241 -7.84 28.30 15.38
CA ASP A 241 -8.93 28.23 16.34
C ASP A 241 -10.24 28.47 15.61
N LEU A 242 -11.06 27.46 15.45
CA LEU A 242 -12.31 27.54 14.69
C LEU A 242 -13.39 28.40 15.39
N VAL A 243 -13.23 28.69 16.66
CA VAL A 243 -14.17 29.56 17.42
C VAL A 243 -13.79 31.02 17.29
N THR A 244 -12.52 31.37 17.51
CA THR A 244 -12.06 32.77 17.48
C THR A 244 -11.63 33.23 16.08
N GLY A 245 -11.22 32.31 15.23
CA GLY A 245 -10.62 32.59 13.93
C GLY A 245 -9.14 32.96 14.00
N ASP A 246 -8.53 32.88 15.20
CA ASP A 246 -7.10 33.13 15.37
C ASP A 246 -6.29 32.05 14.67
N GLN A 247 -5.16 32.43 14.06
CA GLN A 247 -4.30 31.55 13.33
C GLN A 247 -2.84 31.67 13.78
N ALA A 248 -2.20 30.58 14.09
CA ALA A 248 -0.75 30.46 14.23
C ALA A 248 -0.20 29.80 12.95
N VAL A 249 0.46 30.60 12.10
CA VAL A 249 1.07 30.14 10.85
C VAL A 249 2.57 30.02 11.05
N PHE A 250 3.17 28.95 10.56
CA PHE A 250 4.61 28.71 10.67
C PHE A 250 5.14 27.99 9.43
N ASP A 251 6.32 28.41 9.00
CA ASP A 251 7.06 27.80 7.88
C ASP A 251 8.10 26.83 8.42
N ASP A 252 8.53 25.89 7.59
CA ASP A 252 9.62 24.99 7.92
C ASP A 252 10.98 25.55 7.49
N GLU A 253 11.50 26.50 8.27
CA GLU A 253 12.82 27.08 8.02
C GLU A 253 13.97 26.12 8.36
N ASP A 254 13.73 25.06 9.14
CA ASP A 254 14.75 24.11 9.62
C ASP A 254 14.93 22.91 8.70
N GLY A 255 14.12 22.77 7.62
CA GLY A 255 14.18 21.64 6.67
C GLY A 255 13.80 20.29 7.27
N LEU A 256 13.11 20.29 8.41
CA LEU A 256 12.67 19.06 9.10
C LEU A 256 11.31 18.54 8.61
N THR A 257 10.54 19.36 7.91
CA THR A 257 9.25 18.95 7.35
C THR A 257 9.38 18.80 5.84
N ASP A 258 10.13 17.82 5.39
CA ASP A 258 10.11 17.41 3.99
C ASP A 258 8.65 17.14 3.55
N GLY A 259 8.33 17.27 2.26
CA GLY A 259 6.98 17.13 1.72
C GLY A 259 6.18 15.92 2.22
N LEU A 260 6.86 14.92 2.78
CA LEU A 260 6.29 13.77 3.47
C LEU A 260 5.53 14.10 4.77
N ALA A 261 5.90 15.13 5.51
CA ALA A 261 5.14 15.57 6.69
C ALA A 261 3.72 15.99 6.34
N MET A 262 3.50 16.44 5.10
CA MET A 262 2.18 16.77 4.58
C MET A 262 1.29 15.55 4.34
N THR A 263 1.87 14.36 4.20
CA THR A 263 1.14 13.10 3.95
C THR A 263 0.90 12.27 5.19
N HIS A 264 1.74 12.43 6.22
CA HIS A 264 1.67 11.64 7.46
C HIS A 264 0.93 12.32 8.60
N LEU A 265 -0.06 13.17 8.31
CA LEU A 265 -0.91 13.76 9.34
C LEU A 265 -1.74 12.74 10.14
N ASP A 266 -1.82 11.51 9.68
CA ASP A 266 -2.37 10.40 10.47
C ASP A 266 -1.53 10.09 11.74
N THR A 267 -0.31 10.63 11.83
CA THR A 267 0.52 10.60 13.06
C THR A 267 0.40 11.84 13.92
N VAL A 268 -0.45 12.79 13.53
CA VAL A 268 -0.73 13.99 14.33
C VAL A 268 -1.36 13.59 15.66
N ALA A 269 -0.75 14.01 16.74
CA ALA A 269 -1.25 13.78 18.08
C ALA A 269 -1.31 15.06 18.87
N TRP A 270 -2.45 15.30 19.51
CA TRP A 270 -2.68 16.46 20.36
C TRP A 270 -2.39 16.10 21.83
N SER A 271 -1.81 17.02 22.59
CA SER A 271 -1.74 16.87 24.05
C SER A 271 -3.16 16.86 24.65
N ALA A 272 -3.32 16.29 25.83
CA ALA A 272 -4.62 16.15 26.48
C ALA A 272 -5.34 17.49 26.72
N ASP A 273 -4.59 18.58 26.87
CA ASP A 273 -5.11 19.96 27.00
C ASP A 273 -5.13 20.75 25.69
N GLU A 274 -4.80 20.08 24.56
CA GLU A 274 -4.68 20.67 23.22
C GLU A 274 -3.71 21.87 23.14
N ARG A 275 -2.87 22.05 24.14
CA ARG A 275 -1.86 23.09 24.16
C ARG A 275 -0.75 22.84 23.16
N PHE A 276 -0.46 21.57 22.90
CA PHE A 276 0.56 21.14 21.96
C PHE A 276 0.01 20.15 20.93
N VAL A 277 0.53 20.23 19.71
CA VAL A 277 0.37 19.21 18.68
C VAL A 277 1.73 18.63 18.36
N HIS A 278 1.78 17.31 18.15
CA HIS A 278 2.99 16.57 17.79
C HIS A 278 2.91 16.13 16.34
N LEU A 279 3.99 16.32 15.59
CA LEU A 279 4.14 15.93 14.20
C LEU A 279 5.43 15.13 14.01
N LEU A 280 5.37 14.06 13.21
CA LEU A 280 6.57 13.40 12.74
C LEU A 280 7.17 14.25 11.60
N ALA A 281 8.45 14.56 11.71
CA ALA A 281 9.23 15.27 10.71
C ALA A 281 10.46 14.46 10.32
N HIS A 282 10.91 14.62 9.08
CA HIS A 282 12.12 13.99 8.56
C HIS A 282 13.05 15.07 8.03
N GLU A 283 14.34 14.90 8.29
CA GLU A 283 15.38 15.66 7.60
C GLU A 283 15.39 15.30 6.12
N THR A 284 15.66 16.27 5.27
CA THR A 284 15.93 16.03 3.85
C THR A 284 17.08 15.02 3.71
N GLY A 285 16.82 13.88 3.08
CA GLY A 285 17.79 12.78 2.98
C GLY A 285 17.52 11.60 3.93
N GLY A 286 16.53 11.73 4.83
CA GLY A 286 15.97 10.62 5.58
C GLY A 286 16.83 10.03 6.69
N ARG A 287 18.00 10.61 7.02
CA ARG A 287 18.85 10.10 8.10
C ARG A 287 18.29 10.36 9.47
N THR A 288 17.66 11.52 9.66
CA THR A 288 17.10 11.93 10.95
C THR A 288 15.58 12.06 10.85
N ALA A 289 14.88 11.45 11.80
CA ALA A 289 13.49 11.75 12.07
C ALA A 289 13.35 12.39 13.44
N ALA A 290 12.39 13.31 13.56
CA ALA A 290 12.09 14.01 14.80
C ALA A 290 10.59 14.05 15.05
N LEU A 291 10.19 13.90 16.31
CA LEU A 291 8.86 14.24 16.76
C LEU A 291 8.87 15.70 17.20
N LEU A 292 8.27 16.56 16.39
CA LEU A 292 8.11 17.98 16.71
C LEU A 292 6.96 18.18 17.67
N ARG A 293 7.13 19.06 18.63
CA ARG A 293 6.08 19.57 19.52
C ARG A 293 5.84 21.05 19.21
N ILE A 294 4.66 21.38 18.82
CA ILE A 294 4.25 22.70 18.37
C ILE A 294 3.25 23.27 19.34
N ASP A 295 3.52 24.48 19.87
CA ASP A 295 2.58 25.24 20.69
C ASP A 295 1.42 25.77 19.83
N THR A 296 0.20 25.36 20.13
CA THR A 296 -0.98 25.65 19.29
C THR A 296 -1.39 27.12 19.25
N ARG A 297 -0.88 27.94 20.19
CA ARG A 297 -1.20 29.36 20.25
C ARG A 297 -0.18 30.24 19.56
N THR A 298 1.08 29.83 19.58
CA THR A 298 2.20 30.64 19.11
C THR A 298 2.86 30.10 17.84
N GLY A 299 2.61 28.83 17.50
CA GLY A 299 3.34 28.12 16.45
C GLY A 299 4.79 27.78 16.82
N ALA A 300 5.24 28.09 18.05
CA ALA A 300 6.60 27.81 18.49
C ALA A 300 6.88 26.30 18.49
N ARG A 301 7.98 25.90 17.86
CA ARG A 301 8.38 24.50 17.67
C ARG A 301 9.52 24.12 18.58
N THR A 302 9.50 22.88 19.07
CA THR A 302 10.60 22.23 19.76
C THR A 302 10.68 20.77 19.35
N VAL A 303 11.90 20.22 19.27
CA VAL A 303 12.10 18.77 19.08
C VAL A 303 11.83 18.06 20.41
N ALA A 304 10.78 17.22 20.45
CA ALA A 304 10.46 16.43 21.62
C ALA A 304 11.37 15.21 21.74
N LEU A 305 11.66 14.55 20.61
CA LEU A 305 12.65 13.48 20.49
C LEU A 305 13.13 13.37 19.04
N SER A 306 14.29 12.81 18.83
CA SER A 306 14.82 12.52 17.49
C SER A 306 15.68 11.28 17.48
N GLU A 307 15.80 10.68 16.30
CA GLU A 307 16.72 9.57 16.04
C GLU A 307 17.39 9.75 14.69
N THR A 308 18.70 9.51 14.67
CA THR A 308 19.51 9.46 13.45
C THR A 308 19.97 8.03 13.19
N ALA A 309 19.85 7.56 11.96
CA ALA A 309 20.27 6.23 11.55
C ALA A 309 21.01 6.28 10.20
N GLU A 310 21.98 5.38 10.03
CA GLU A 310 22.73 5.22 8.77
C GLU A 310 22.22 3.96 8.03
N PRO A 311 22.06 3.99 6.73
CA PRO A 311 22.11 5.16 5.85
C PRO A 311 20.87 6.05 5.95
N ILE A 312 19.74 5.53 6.46
CA ILE A 312 18.50 6.27 6.69
C ILE A 312 17.78 5.75 7.95
N TYR A 313 16.91 6.58 8.52
CA TYR A 313 15.90 6.19 9.49
C TYR A 313 14.59 5.82 8.77
N GLU A 314 14.03 4.67 9.10
CA GLU A 314 12.74 4.20 8.55
C GLU A 314 11.70 4.14 9.68
N PRO A 315 10.63 4.94 9.64
CA PRO A 315 9.58 4.92 10.67
C PRO A 315 8.67 3.68 10.58
N ASN A 316 8.76 2.96 9.48
CA ASN A 316 8.24 1.62 9.24
C ASN A 316 9.13 0.96 8.17
N THR A 317 9.25 -0.35 8.17
CA THR A 317 10.03 -1.07 7.16
C THR A 317 9.31 -1.18 5.81
N HIS A 318 8.01 -0.98 5.79
CA HIS A 318 7.18 -1.02 4.58
C HIS A 318 6.74 0.40 4.24
N GLU A 319 7.10 0.90 3.04
CA GLU A 319 6.93 2.29 2.65
C GLU A 319 5.47 2.78 2.70
N TYR A 320 4.54 1.95 2.21
CA TYR A 320 3.13 2.32 2.15
C TYR A 320 2.36 2.00 3.43
N SER A 321 3.07 1.76 4.54
CA SER A 321 2.48 1.56 5.85
C SER A 321 2.68 2.79 6.73
N LEU A 322 1.76 2.98 7.70
CA LEU A 322 1.88 4.06 8.67
C LEU A 322 3.20 4.00 9.45
N PRO A 323 3.76 5.15 9.80
CA PRO A 323 4.78 5.23 10.83
C PRO A 323 4.35 4.52 12.12
N LEU A 324 5.24 3.70 12.66
CA LEU A 324 5.01 2.98 13.91
C LEU A 324 5.34 3.86 15.13
N ILE A 325 4.72 5.04 15.15
CA ILE A 325 4.90 6.06 16.17
C ILE A 325 3.54 6.40 16.74
N ARG A 326 3.41 6.40 18.06
CA ARG A 326 2.17 6.78 18.76
C ARG A 326 2.50 7.67 19.94
N VAL A 327 1.96 8.86 19.98
CA VAL A 327 1.98 9.74 21.16
C VAL A 327 0.91 9.27 22.13
N LEU A 328 1.25 9.23 23.41
CA LEU A 328 0.39 8.84 24.52
C LEU A 328 0.07 10.10 25.35
N PRO A 329 -1.03 10.81 25.05
CA PRO A 329 -1.30 12.12 25.63
C PRO A 329 -1.55 12.09 27.14
N ALA A 330 -2.13 10.99 27.66
CA ALA A 330 -2.45 10.87 29.09
C ALA A 330 -1.21 10.80 29.99
N THR A 331 -0.10 10.26 29.47
CA THR A 331 1.14 10.05 30.22
C THR A 331 2.31 10.92 29.73
N ASN A 332 2.09 11.72 28.68
CA ASN A 332 3.14 12.50 28.00
C ASN A 332 4.34 11.64 27.58
N GLU A 333 4.03 10.49 26.98
CA GLU A 333 4.98 9.52 26.47
C GLU A 333 4.79 9.33 24.96
N ALA A 334 5.73 8.65 24.30
CA ALA A 334 5.59 8.20 22.93
C ALA A 334 6.13 6.78 22.75
N ILE A 335 5.43 6.00 21.93
CA ILE A 335 5.95 4.78 21.32
C ILE A 335 6.70 5.21 20.05
N TRP A 336 7.94 4.75 19.93
CA TRP A 336 8.84 5.04 18.82
C TRP A 336 9.39 3.77 18.23
N PHE A 337 9.30 3.61 16.90
CA PHE A 337 9.91 2.49 16.18
C PHE A 337 11.38 2.76 15.90
N SER A 338 12.22 1.76 16.09
CA SER A 338 13.64 1.86 15.75
C SER A 338 14.23 0.51 15.40
N GLN A 339 15.19 0.53 14.46
CA GLN A 339 16.00 -0.64 14.09
C GLN A 339 17.43 -0.57 14.68
N ARG A 340 17.64 0.23 15.74
CA ARG A 340 18.95 0.44 16.36
C ARG A 340 19.63 -0.82 16.87
N ASP A 341 18.83 -1.82 17.26
CA ASP A 341 19.29 -3.13 17.75
C ASP A 341 19.38 -4.20 16.64
N GLY A 342 19.29 -3.80 15.37
CA GLY A 342 19.32 -4.71 14.20
C GLY A 342 17.96 -5.28 13.82
N TRP A 343 16.97 -5.26 14.71
CA TRP A 343 15.58 -5.69 14.49
C TRP A 343 14.63 -4.51 14.63
N GLY A 344 13.40 -4.66 14.12
CA GLY A 344 12.41 -3.58 14.14
C GLY A 344 11.57 -3.59 15.42
N HIS A 345 11.93 -2.77 16.39
CA HIS A 345 11.35 -2.75 17.73
C HIS A 345 10.62 -1.45 18.08
N LEU A 346 9.72 -1.55 19.06
CA LEU A 346 9.06 -0.43 19.71
C LEU A 346 9.80 -0.05 20.99
N TYR A 347 9.97 1.26 21.20
CA TYR A 347 10.61 1.87 22.37
C TYR A 347 9.68 2.89 23.01
N LEU A 348 9.69 2.99 24.33
CA LEU A 348 8.95 4.01 25.06
C LEU A 348 9.86 5.20 25.39
N TYR A 349 9.37 6.39 25.06
CA TYR A 349 10.03 7.67 25.32
C TYR A 349 9.22 8.56 26.26
N ASP A 350 9.89 9.35 27.04
CA ASP A 350 9.34 10.45 27.83
C ASP A 350 9.40 11.74 27.02
N LEU A 351 8.25 12.32 26.68
CA LEU A 351 8.19 13.54 25.86
C LEU A 351 8.55 14.83 26.64
N GLY A 352 8.59 14.77 27.96
CA GLY A 352 9.05 15.91 28.78
C GLY A 352 10.56 16.08 28.76
N THR A 353 11.30 14.97 28.64
CA THR A 353 12.77 14.94 28.69
C THR A 353 13.40 14.54 27.36
N GLY A 354 12.65 13.94 26.43
CA GLY A 354 13.15 13.33 25.21
C GLY A 354 13.92 12.03 25.43
N ALA A 355 13.93 11.47 26.64
CA ALA A 355 14.71 10.29 26.98
C ALA A 355 13.98 8.99 26.64
N CYS A 356 14.70 8.04 26.05
CA CYS A 356 14.23 6.67 25.91
C CYS A 356 14.17 6.01 27.30
N ARG A 357 12.98 5.54 27.71
CA ARG A 357 12.80 4.83 28.96
C ARG A 357 13.28 3.38 28.85
N HIS A 358 12.80 2.65 27.85
CA HIS A 358 13.19 1.26 27.57
C HIS A 358 12.61 0.77 26.24
N ARG A 359 13.03 -0.42 25.82
CA ARG A 359 12.48 -1.18 24.71
C ARG A 359 11.22 -1.93 25.16
N ILE A 360 10.12 -1.82 24.40
CA ILE A 360 8.83 -2.48 24.67
C ILE A 360 8.83 -3.91 24.15
N THR A 361 9.31 -4.14 22.92
CA THR A 361 9.30 -5.43 22.24
C THR A 361 10.69 -6.07 22.24
N SER A 362 10.77 -7.39 22.09
CA SER A 362 12.04 -8.14 22.16
C SER A 362 12.04 -9.35 21.26
N GLY A 363 13.23 -9.97 21.05
CA GLY A 363 13.43 -11.13 20.19
C GLY A 363 13.82 -10.78 18.77
N ASP A 364 13.99 -11.78 17.93
CA ASP A 364 14.34 -11.66 16.52
C ASP A 364 13.05 -11.43 15.70
N LEU A 365 12.47 -10.25 15.81
CA LEU A 365 11.23 -9.88 15.14
C LEU A 365 11.26 -8.46 14.57
N VAL A 366 10.40 -8.23 13.59
CA VAL A 366 10.15 -6.90 13.01
C VAL A 366 8.69 -6.54 13.20
N VAL A 367 8.42 -5.50 13.98
CA VAL A 367 7.07 -4.95 14.13
C VAL A 367 6.60 -4.40 12.78
N ARG A 368 5.37 -4.78 12.39
CA ARG A 368 4.72 -4.42 11.11
C ARG A 368 3.66 -3.36 11.27
N ASP A 369 2.90 -3.45 12.37
CA ASP A 369 1.79 -2.55 12.63
C ASP A 369 1.49 -2.47 14.14
N ILE A 370 0.97 -1.32 14.57
CA ILE A 370 0.44 -1.09 15.91
C ILE A 370 -1.08 -1.04 15.79
N LEU A 371 -1.77 -2.11 16.18
CA LEU A 371 -3.21 -2.22 16.01
C LEU A 371 -4.00 -1.44 17.08
N ARG A 372 -3.50 -1.44 18.33
CA ARG A 372 -4.15 -0.78 19.45
C ARG A 372 -3.15 -0.45 20.55
N VAL A 373 -3.31 0.71 21.17
CA VAL A 373 -2.65 1.07 22.43
C VAL A 373 -3.73 1.33 23.48
N ASP A 374 -3.63 0.67 24.62
CA ASP A 374 -4.45 0.93 25.81
C ASP A 374 -3.57 1.62 26.87
N GLU A 375 -3.66 2.95 26.92
CA GLU A 375 -2.88 3.76 27.87
C GLU A 375 -3.23 3.46 29.33
N ARG A 376 -4.51 3.09 29.61
CA ARG A 376 -4.96 2.79 31.00
C ARG A 376 -4.41 1.48 31.50
N ARG A 377 -4.43 0.43 30.65
CA ARG A 377 -3.87 -0.88 30.95
C ARG A 377 -2.36 -0.94 30.71
N ARG A 378 -1.83 0.09 30.04
CA ARG A 378 -0.44 0.17 29.60
C ARG A 378 -0.05 -1.04 28.74
N GLU A 379 -0.88 -1.34 27.75
CA GLU A 379 -0.71 -2.46 26.83
C GLU A 379 -0.71 -1.99 25.38
N VAL A 380 0.07 -2.69 24.54
CA VAL A 380 0.07 -2.52 23.08
C VAL A 380 -0.18 -3.85 22.40
N LEU A 381 -1.10 -3.84 21.42
CA LEU A 381 -1.33 -4.94 20.46
C LEU A 381 -0.66 -4.58 19.15
N PHE A 382 0.21 -5.45 18.66
CA PHE A 382 0.99 -5.20 17.44
C PHE A 382 1.18 -6.46 16.62
N LEU A 383 1.29 -6.27 15.30
CA LEU A 383 1.68 -7.32 14.38
C LEU A 383 3.19 -7.34 14.22
N ALA A 384 3.77 -8.52 14.16
CA ALA A 384 5.18 -8.69 13.85
C ALA A 384 5.43 -9.95 13.01
N GLY A 385 6.49 -9.90 12.21
CA GLY A 385 7.06 -11.08 11.55
C GLY A 385 8.30 -11.55 12.31
N THR A 386 8.48 -12.87 12.41
CA THR A 386 9.64 -13.48 13.07
C THR A 386 10.07 -14.75 12.35
N GLY A 387 11.36 -15.05 12.34
CA GLY A 387 11.91 -16.31 11.88
C GLY A 387 12.42 -17.22 13.01
N GLU A 388 12.16 -16.86 14.28
CA GLU A 388 12.72 -17.57 15.46
C GLU A 388 12.34 -19.06 15.50
N ASP A 389 11.14 -19.41 15.03
CA ASP A 389 10.64 -20.79 15.01
C ASP A 389 10.92 -21.53 13.69
N GLY A 390 11.75 -20.93 12.80
CA GLY A 390 12.03 -21.46 11.46
C GLY A 390 10.89 -21.31 10.46
N GLY A 391 9.82 -20.62 10.85
CA GLY A 391 8.69 -20.28 9.98
C GLY A 391 9.01 -19.16 8.99
N ASN A 392 8.08 -18.89 8.08
CA ASN A 392 8.20 -17.82 7.12
C ASN A 392 8.19 -16.45 7.84
N PRO A 393 9.25 -15.64 7.80
CA PRO A 393 9.35 -14.36 8.49
C PRO A 393 8.37 -13.30 7.96
N TYR A 394 7.74 -13.54 6.83
CA TYR A 394 6.73 -12.65 6.25
C TYR A 394 5.33 -12.89 6.81
N TRP A 395 5.09 -14.00 7.53
CA TRP A 395 3.83 -14.20 8.24
C TRP A 395 3.67 -13.18 9.35
N ARG A 396 2.52 -12.52 9.38
CA ARG A 396 2.14 -11.58 10.43
C ARG A 396 1.53 -12.34 11.58
N ARG A 397 2.01 -12.10 12.79
CA ARG A 397 1.47 -12.67 14.03
C ARG A 397 1.12 -11.57 15.01
N LEU A 398 0.02 -11.74 15.75
CA LEU A 398 -0.42 -10.78 16.75
C LEU A 398 0.27 -11.04 18.08
N TYR A 399 0.85 -9.99 18.62
CA TYR A 399 1.48 -9.95 19.94
C TYR A 399 0.80 -8.92 20.83
N LYS A 400 0.90 -9.16 22.14
CA LYS A 400 0.59 -8.21 23.20
C LYS A 400 1.83 -7.96 24.07
N ALA A 401 2.13 -6.70 24.37
CA ALA A 401 3.21 -6.33 25.29
C ALA A 401 2.77 -5.24 26.26
N SER A 402 3.41 -5.20 27.43
CA SER A 402 3.26 -4.08 28.35
C SER A 402 4.11 -2.89 27.91
N LEU A 403 3.55 -1.67 27.97
CA LEU A 403 4.31 -0.44 27.76
C LEU A 403 5.42 -0.24 28.81
N ASP A 404 5.33 -0.90 29.97
CA ASP A 404 6.33 -0.82 31.05
C ASP A 404 7.46 -1.86 30.88
N GLY A 405 7.49 -2.56 29.73
CA GLY A 405 8.46 -3.61 29.45
C GLY A 405 8.06 -4.96 30.03
N GLY A 406 8.94 -5.95 29.89
CA GLY A 406 8.70 -7.32 30.33
C GLY A 406 8.48 -8.31 29.17
N ALA A 407 7.85 -9.45 29.48
CA ALA A 407 7.57 -10.47 28.46
C ALA A 407 6.42 -10.06 27.55
N GLN A 408 6.58 -10.28 26.27
CA GLN A 408 5.50 -10.19 25.29
C GLN A 408 4.79 -11.54 25.14
N MET A 409 3.51 -11.52 24.81
CA MET A 409 2.67 -12.69 24.59
C MET A 409 2.29 -12.81 23.13
N LEU A 410 2.55 -13.96 22.51
CA LEU A 410 2.05 -14.32 21.19
C LEU A 410 0.59 -14.77 21.31
N LEU A 411 -0.32 -14.05 20.65
CA LEU A 411 -1.77 -14.34 20.70
C LEU A 411 -2.24 -15.24 19.55
N THR A 412 -1.45 -15.32 18.47
CA THR A 412 -1.75 -16.14 17.29
C THR A 412 -0.57 -17.08 17.01
N PRO A 413 -0.52 -18.25 17.71
CA PRO A 413 0.65 -19.12 17.69
C PRO A 413 0.76 -20.02 16.45
N GLU A 414 -0.29 -20.11 15.63
CA GLU A 414 -0.30 -20.98 14.47
C GLU A 414 0.76 -20.54 13.42
N PRO A 415 1.44 -21.49 12.74
CA PRO A 415 2.41 -21.18 11.71
C PRO A 415 1.70 -20.79 10.41
N ALA A 416 1.14 -19.59 10.39
CA ALA A 416 0.34 -19.02 9.31
C ALA A 416 0.43 -17.49 9.33
N ASP A 417 -0.07 -16.87 8.26
CA ASP A 417 -0.29 -15.44 8.22
C ASP A 417 -1.63 -15.10 8.88
N HIS A 418 -1.63 -14.13 9.78
CA HIS A 418 -2.79 -13.61 10.48
C HIS A 418 -3.08 -12.20 9.96
N GLU A 419 -4.07 -12.08 9.07
CA GLU A 419 -4.44 -10.80 8.49
C GLU A 419 -5.41 -10.07 9.41
N LEU A 420 -4.89 -9.10 10.17
CA LEU A 420 -5.66 -8.18 10.99
C LEU A 420 -5.52 -6.77 10.46
N LYS A 421 -6.60 -6.00 10.53
CA LYS A 421 -6.66 -4.61 10.07
C LYS A 421 -6.48 -3.67 11.25
N ALA A 422 -5.58 -2.70 11.11
CA ALA A 422 -5.60 -1.46 11.87
C ALA A 422 -6.71 -0.53 11.32
N PRO A 423 -7.16 0.46 12.09
CA PRO A 423 -7.95 1.56 11.54
C PRO A 423 -7.22 2.14 10.33
N ALA A 424 -7.90 2.21 9.20
CA ALA A 424 -7.26 2.58 7.94
C ALA A 424 -6.87 4.06 7.89
N ILE A 425 -5.80 4.35 7.14
CA ILE A 425 -5.36 5.72 6.85
C ILE A 425 -6.37 6.36 5.90
N ALA A 426 -6.87 7.53 6.25
CA ALA A 426 -7.86 8.25 5.45
C ALA A 426 -7.39 8.51 4.01
N PHE A 427 -6.11 8.82 3.80
CA PHE A 427 -5.55 9.11 2.48
C PHE A 427 -5.52 7.89 1.54
N PHE A 428 -4.87 6.80 1.95
CA PHE A 428 -4.80 5.59 1.12
C PHE A 428 -6.16 4.95 0.92
N THR A 429 -7.02 4.98 1.94
CA THR A 429 -8.39 4.50 1.86
C THR A 429 -9.23 5.29 0.86
N ALA A 430 -9.07 6.62 0.83
CA ALA A 430 -9.78 7.48 -0.11
C ALA A 430 -9.36 7.26 -1.57
N ILE A 431 -8.10 6.91 -1.80
CA ILE A 431 -7.53 6.76 -3.15
C ILE A 431 -7.73 5.35 -3.72
N PHE A 432 -7.39 4.33 -2.93
CA PHE A 432 -7.34 2.94 -3.39
C PHE A 432 -8.57 2.13 -2.99
N GLY A 433 -9.45 2.70 -2.18
CA GLY A 433 -10.59 2.02 -1.60
C GLY A 433 -10.11 1.01 -0.52
N GLY A 434 -10.74 1.02 0.61
CA GLY A 434 -10.48 0.09 1.71
C GLY A 434 -11.54 0.27 2.78
N ALA A 435 -11.82 -0.78 3.54
CA ALA A 435 -12.73 -0.65 4.66
C ALA A 435 -11.99 0.00 5.84
N ALA A 436 -12.61 0.98 6.44
CA ALA A 436 -12.12 1.67 7.64
C ALA A 436 -12.38 0.87 8.94
N GLY A 437 -12.41 -0.48 8.86
CA GLY A 437 -12.71 -1.33 10.00
C GLY A 437 -11.48 -1.73 10.81
N SER A 438 -11.62 -1.87 12.13
CA SER A 438 -10.62 -2.47 13.00
C SER A 438 -10.96 -3.94 13.24
N SER A 439 -9.97 -4.83 13.16
CA SER A 439 -10.14 -6.23 13.57
C SER A 439 -10.31 -6.39 15.08
N ILE A 440 -9.88 -5.41 15.87
CA ILE A 440 -9.97 -5.42 17.34
C ILE A 440 -11.27 -4.75 17.77
N SER A 441 -11.99 -5.36 18.72
CA SER A 441 -13.22 -4.79 19.28
C SER A 441 -12.99 -3.46 20.01
N PRO A 442 -14.01 -2.57 20.12
CA PRO A 442 -13.87 -1.29 20.83
C PRO A 442 -13.39 -1.42 22.26
N SER A 443 -13.88 -2.42 23.00
CA SER A 443 -13.42 -2.71 24.38
C SER A 443 -12.01 -3.30 24.42
N GLY A 444 -11.50 -3.84 23.31
CA GLY A 444 -10.23 -4.58 23.23
C GLY A 444 -10.29 -5.99 23.80
N ARG A 445 -11.47 -6.58 24.03
CA ARG A 445 -11.62 -7.94 24.59
C ARG A 445 -11.49 -9.05 23.58
N CYS A 446 -11.86 -8.80 22.33
CA CYS A 446 -11.80 -9.79 21.28
C CYS A 446 -11.32 -9.21 19.94
N PHE A 447 -10.99 -10.09 19.03
CA PHE A 447 -10.56 -9.70 17.67
C PHE A 447 -10.96 -10.75 16.64
N VAL A 448 -11.20 -10.28 15.42
CA VAL A 448 -11.46 -11.12 14.25
C VAL A 448 -10.13 -11.39 13.55
N ASP A 449 -9.79 -12.66 13.41
CA ASP A 449 -8.53 -13.14 12.85
C ASP A 449 -8.76 -13.92 11.56
N HIS A 450 -8.06 -13.55 10.49
CA HIS A 450 -8.09 -14.22 9.19
C HIS A 450 -6.81 -15.05 9.04
N VAL A 451 -6.92 -16.34 9.25
CA VAL A 451 -5.78 -17.28 9.29
C VAL A 451 -5.64 -17.96 7.94
N SER A 452 -4.49 -17.86 7.31
CA SER A 452 -4.22 -18.54 6.04
C SER A 452 -2.73 -18.74 5.77
N THR A 453 -2.42 -19.58 4.78
CA THR A 453 -1.13 -19.56 4.10
C THR A 453 -1.38 -19.46 2.59
N VAL A 454 -0.36 -19.30 1.80
CA VAL A 454 -0.51 -19.27 0.33
C VAL A 454 -1.08 -20.58 -0.22
N GLU A 455 -0.92 -21.70 0.53
CA GLU A 455 -1.38 -23.04 0.18
C GLU A 455 -2.72 -23.43 0.84
N LYS A 456 -3.15 -22.67 1.86
CA LYS A 456 -4.38 -22.94 2.62
C LYS A 456 -5.35 -21.76 2.54
N PRO A 457 -6.58 -21.99 2.06
CA PRO A 457 -7.64 -20.97 2.07
C PRO A 457 -7.90 -20.42 3.46
N THR A 458 -8.41 -19.16 3.51
CA THR A 458 -8.63 -18.43 4.76
C THR A 458 -9.70 -19.09 5.62
N GLU A 459 -9.37 -19.27 6.90
CA GLU A 459 -10.29 -19.53 8.00
C GLU A 459 -10.44 -18.24 8.82
N ILE A 460 -11.65 -17.86 9.16
CA ILE A 460 -11.94 -16.62 9.90
C ILE A 460 -12.50 -17.00 11.25
N VAL A 461 -11.80 -16.58 12.31
CA VAL A 461 -12.14 -16.91 13.69
C VAL A 461 -12.26 -15.67 14.57
N LEU A 462 -13.08 -15.75 15.59
CA LEU A 462 -13.13 -14.78 16.68
C LEU A 462 -12.23 -15.28 17.81
N ARG A 463 -11.36 -14.41 18.35
CA ARG A 463 -10.43 -14.75 19.45
C ARG A 463 -10.57 -13.80 20.63
N ASP A 464 -10.25 -14.34 21.80
CA ASP A 464 -10.09 -13.59 23.04
C ASP A 464 -8.73 -12.88 23.08
N THR A 465 -8.68 -11.60 23.37
CA THR A 465 -7.45 -10.80 23.36
C THR A 465 -6.59 -11.03 24.62
N ALA A 466 -7.16 -11.54 25.71
CA ALA A 466 -6.37 -11.82 26.91
C ALA A 466 -5.48 -13.05 26.74
N THR A 467 -5.95 -14.05 25.99
CA THR A 467 -5.34 -15.38 25.89
C THR A 467 -4.95 -15.81 24.49
N GLY A 468 -5.52 -15.21 23.44
CA GLY A 468 -5.41 -15.66 22.05
C GLY A 468 -6.30 -16.86 21.71
N ALA A 469 -7.08 -17.38 22.68
CA ALA A 469 -7.93 -18.53 22.45
C ALA A 469 -9.04 -18.26 21.44
N VAL A 470 -9.32 -19.24 20.58
CA VAL A 470 -10.45 -19.18 19.63
C VAL A 470 -11.76 -19.29 20.39
N ILE A 471 -12.60 -18.26 20.27
CA ILE A 471 -13.98 -18.23 20.81
C ILE A 471 -14.89 -19.04 19.87
N GLY A 472 -14.71 -18.86 18.54
CA GLY A 472 -15.48 -19.61 17.56
C GLY A 472 -15.09 -19.31 16.12
N GLU A 473 -15.50 -20.18 15.20
CA GLU A 473 -15.31 -20.01 13.74
C GLU A 473 -16.45 -19.15 13.18
N LEU A 474 -16.07 -18.07 12.47
CA LEU A 474 -17.02 -17.17 11.81
C LEU A 474 -17.33 -17.63 10.39
N GLU A 475 -16.29 -17.75 9.56
CA GLU A 475 -16.42 -18.14 8.16
C GLU A 475 -15.19 -18.94 7.69
N ARG A 476 -15.35 -19.56 6.53
CA ARG A 476 -14.27 -20.23 5.80
C ARG A 476 -14.38 -19.88 4.32
N ALA A 477 -13.25 -19.60 3.69
CA ALA A 477 -13.22 -19.28 2.27
C ALA A 477 -13.70 -20.49 1.43
N ASP A 478 -14.70 -20.25 0.57
CA ASP A 478 -15.13 -21.22 -0.44
C ASP A 478 -14.38 -20.95 -1.73
N VAL A 479 -13.51 -21.91 -2.07
CA VAL A 479 -12.61 -21.86 -3.24
C VAL A 479 -13.07 -22.74 -4.39
N SER A 480 -14.30 -23.27 -4.36
CA SER A 480 -14.81 -24.20 -5.37
C SER A 480 -14.69 -23.64 -6.77
N ALA A 481 -15.20 -22.42 -7.00
CA ALA A 481 -15.14 -21.77 -8.31
C ALA A 481 -13.69 -21.43 -8.73
N LEU A 482 -12.80 -21.15 -7.78
CA LEU A 482 -11.39 -20.92 -8.05
C LEU A 482 -10.70 -22.20 -8.52
N THR A 483 -10.99 -23.32 -7.87
CA THR A 483 -10.46 -24.64 -8.23
C THR A 483 -11.01 -25.08 -9.60
N ASP A 484 -12.30 -24.88 -9.84
CA ASP A 484 -12.95 -25.20 -11.12
C ASP A 484 -12.38 -24.36 -12.26
N ALA A 485 -11.90 -23.13 -11.98
CA ALA A 485 -11.20 -22.29 -12.94
C ALA A 485 -9.74 -22.72 -13.21
N GLY A 486 -9.26 -23.78 -12.54
CA GLY A 486 -7.92 -24.31 -12.73
C GLY A 486 -6.81 -23.59 -11.95
N TYR A 487 -7.16 -22.90 -10.86
CA TYR A 487 -6.16 -22.23 -10.02
C TYR A 487 -5.20 -23.23 -9.40
N VAL A 488 -3.91 -22.99 -9.57
CA VAL A 488 -2.83 -23.73 -8.92
C VAL A 488 -2.33 -22.95 -7.73
N PHE A 489 -2.37 -23.55 -6.54
CA PHE A 489 -1.82 -22.95 -5.34
C PHE A 489 -0.29 -22.88 -5.45
N PRO A 490 0.33 -21.72 -5.16
CA PRO A 490 1.78 -21.62 -5.16
C PRO A 490 2.37 -22.44 -4.01
N GLN A 491 3.55 -22.98 -4.22
CA GLN A 491 4.33 -23.71 -3.21
C GLN A 491 5.32 -22.73 -2.57
N GLN A 492 5.30 -22.63 -1.25
CA GLN A 492 6.29 -21.87 -0.51
C GLN A 492 7.62 -22.60 -0.53
N PHE A 493 8.71 -21.89 -0.79
CA PHE A 493 10.05 -22.42 -0.72
C PHE A 493 10.97 -21.57 0.14
N GLN A 494 12.03 -22.20 0.64
CA GLN A 494 13.18 -21.57 1.25
C GLN A 494 14.46 -22.05 0.58
N VAL A 495 15.36 -21.14 0.26
CA VAL A 495 16.71 -21.41 -0.23
C VAL A 495 17.72 -20.54 0.52
N THR A 496 19.00 -20.87 0.42
CA THR A 496 20.06 -20.05 1.03
C THR A 496 20.65 -19.13 -0.02
N ALA A 497 20.86 -17.86 0.34
CA ALA A 497 21.54 -16.90 -0.52
C ALA A 497 22.99 -17.32 -0.81
N ASP A 498 23.66 -16.61 -1.71
CA ASP A 498 25.05 -16.85 -2.14
C ASP A 498 26.08 -16.72 -1.00
N ASP A 499 25.72 -16.00 0.08
CA ASP A 499 26.54 -15.88 1.30
C ASP A 499 26.59 -17.17 2.14
N GLY A 500 25.85 -18.21 1.76
CA GLY A 500 25.80 -19.51 2.41
C GLY A 500 25.08 -19.55 3.76
N LYS A 501 24.40 -18.47 4.17
CA LYS A 501 23.76 -18.36 5.49
C LYS A 501 22.37 -17.69 5.48
N THR A 502 22.13 -16.69 4.64
CA THR A 502 20.89 -15.91 4.66
C THR A 502 19.74 -16.70 4.03
N PRO A 503 18.65 -17.02 4.76
CA PRO A 503 17.51 -17.68 4.17
C PRO A 503 16.70 -16.71 3.32
N LEU A 504 16.44 -17.11 2.08
CA LEU A 504 15.55 -16.46 1.12
C LEU A 504 14.24 -17.23 1.05
N TRP A 505 13.13 -16.52 1.06
CA TRP A 505 11.79 -17.09 0.98
C TRP A 505 11.08 -16.62 -0.27
N GLY A 506 10.37 -17.53 -0.91
CA GLY A 506 9.63 -17.21 -2.13
C GLY A 506 8.52 -18.21 -2.41
N LEU A 507 7.88 -18.01 -3.56
CA LEU A 507 6.78 -18.83 -4.06
C LEU A 507 7.14 -19.38 -5.44
N LEU A 508 6.93 -20.68 -5.62
CA LEU A 508 7.01 -21.40 -6.89
C LEU A 508 5.61 -21.83 -7.31
N THR A 509 5.18 -21.43 -8.51
CA THR A 509 3.96 -21.99 -9.11
C THR A 509 4.34 -22.79 -10.35
N LEU A 510 3.99 -24.08 -10.36
CA LEU A 510 4.25 -24.97 -11.48
C LEU A 510 3.01 -25.06 -12.40
N PRO A 511 3.18 -25.16 -13.71
CA PRO A 511 2.05 -25.39 -14.61
C PRO A 511 1.40 -26.74 -14.32
N PRO A 512 0.05 -26.85 -14.31
CA PRO A 512 -0.63 -28.13 -14.06
C PRO A 512 -0.40 -29.14 -15.19
N ASP A 513 -0.37 -28.65 -16.43
CA ASP A 513 -0.18 -29.46 -17.64
C ASP A 513 0.92 -28.82 -18.51
N PRO A 514 2.21 -29.02 -18.18
CA PRO A 514 3.30 -28.43 -18.96
C PRO A 514 3.37 -29.06 -20.36
N VAL A 515 3.71 -28.22 -21.35
CA VAL A 515 3.89 -28.68 -22.76
C VAL A 515 4.96 -29.75 -22.85
N ASP A 516 6.04 -29.57 -22.11
CA ASP A 516 7.14 -30.52 -21.96
C ASP A 516 7.54 -30.56 -20.48
N PRO A 517 7.18 -31.62 -19.73
CA PRO A 517 7.46 -31.70 -18.30
C PRO A 517 8.95 -31.78 -17.95
N GLU A 518 9.80 -32.10 -18.93
CA GLU A 518 11.27 -32.15 -18.75
C GLU A 518 11.93 -30.80 -19.08
N ARG A 519 11.16 -29.84 -19.67
CA ARG A 519 11.69 -28.57 -20.14
C ARG A 519 10.72 -27.40 -19.92
N ILE A 520 10.37 -27.13 -18.67
CA ILE A 520 9.42 -26.08 -18.27
C ILE A 520 10.15 -24.74 -18.23
N PRO A 521 9.77 -23.74 -19.06
CA PRO A 521 10.35 -22.40 -18.96
C PRO A 521 9.97 -21.73 -17.65
N VAL A 522 10.87 -20.89 -17.12
CA VAL A 522 10.69 -20.19 -15.87
C VAL A 522 10.47 -18.70 -16.13
N ILE A 523 9.51 -18.08 -15.46
CA ILE A 523 9.33 -16.62 -15.43
C ILE A 523 9.50 -16.13 -14.00
N ASP A 524 10.44 -15.21 -13.82
CA ASP A 524 10.65 -14.48 -12.58
C ASP A 524 9.72 -13.26 -12.55
N LEU A 525 8.76 -13.25 -11.62
CA LEU A 525 7.85 -12.14 -11.37
C LEU A 525 8.52 -11.18 -10.38
N MET A 526 9.34 -10.28 -10.90
CA MET A 526 10.31 -9.53 -10.12
C MET A 526 9.81 -8.16 -9.67
N TYR A 527 9.98 -7.88 -8.38
CA TYR A 527 9.91 -6.54 -7.80
C TYR A 527 10.90 -6.46 -6.62
N ALA A 528 12.20 -6.50 -6.93
CA ALA A 528 13.28 -6.51 -5.95
C ALA A 528 13.56 -5.08 -5.45
N GLY A 529 12.57 -4.47 -4.79
CA GLY A 529 12.62 -3.11 -4.31
C GLY A 529 12.48 -3.01 -2.79
N TYR A 530 13.01 -1.94 -2.23
CA TYR A 530 12.95 -1.65 -0.80
C TYR A 530 11.56 -1.15 -0.35
N GLN A 531 10.65 -0.87 -1.27
CA GLN A 531 9.34 -0.26 -0.96
C GLN A 531 8.36 -1.26 -0.36
N VAL A 532 8.29 -2.46 -0.91
CA VAL A 532 7.22 -3.42 -0.63
C VAL A 532 7.72 -4.86 -0.56
N VAL A 533 7.01 -5.68 0.19
CA VAL A 533 7.06 -7.14 0.08
C VAL A 533 6.18 -7.56 -1.08
N THR A 534 6.70 -8.33 -2.01
CA THR A 534 6.02 -8.74 -3.24
C THR A 534 5.28 -10.05 -3.09
N GLN A 535 5.89 -11.02 -2.40
CA GLN A 535 5.26 -12.30 -2.20
C GLN A 535 4.02 -12.19 -1.29
N PRO A 536 2.88 -12.78 -1.66
CA PRO A 536 1.78 -13.00 -0.73
C PRO A 536 2.25 -13.82 0.49
N SER A 537 1.82 -13.42 1.69
CA SER A 537 2.08 -14.16 2.93
C SER A 537 0.94 -15.13 3.27
N GLY A 538 -0.28 -14.81 2.85
CA GLY A 538 -1.48 -15.61 3.06
C GLY A 538 -2.25 -15.87 1.77
N PHE A 539 -3.37 -16.60 1.87
CA PHE A 539 -4.23 -16.94 0.73
C PHE A 539 -4.84 -15.68 0.11
N LEU A 540 -4.39 -15.34 -1.09
CA LEU A 540 -4.76 -14.12 -1.81
C LEU A 540 -4.65 -12.85 -0.96
N SER A 541 -3.76 -12.83 0.03
CA SER A 541 -3.58 -11.72 0.97
C SER A 541 -2.10 -11.44 1.25
N GLY A 542 -1.82 -10.31 1.89
CA GLY A 542 -0.46 -9.88 2.17
C GLY A 542 0.28 -9.39 0.92
N GLY A 543 1.55 -8.98 1.12
CA GLY A 543 2.36 -8.35 0.09
C GLY A 543 1.94 -6.91 -0.21
N GLY A 544 2.90 -6.03 -0.43
CA GLY A 544 2.64 -4.61 -0.73
C GLY A 544 2.30 -4.36 -2.20
N ASN A 545 2.64 -5.31 -3.08
CA ASN A 545 2.24 -5.29 -4.48
C ASN A 545 1.52 -6.61 -4.85
N PRO A 546 0.30 -6.80 -4.35
CA PRO A 546 -0.41 -8.07 -4.47
C PRO A 546 -0.74 -8.46 -5.91
N SER A 547 -0.79 -7.51 -6.83
CA SER A 547 -1.10 -7.78 -8.24
C SER A 547 -0.03 -8.62 -8.90
N TRP A 548 1.26 -8.37 -8.63
CA TRP A 548 2.36 -9.10 -9.25
C TRP A 548 2.59 -10.47 -8.60
N GLY A 549 2.67 -10.53 -7.28
CA GLY A 549 2.87 -11.79 -6.57
C GLY A 549 1.76 -12.83 -6.78
N ARG A 550 0.57 -12.42 -7.25
CA ARG A 550 -0.58 -13.29 -7.53
C ARG A 550 -0.72 -13.70 -8.99
N LEU A 551 0.17 -13.28 -9.88
CA LEU A 551 0.12 -13.63 -11.31
C LEU A 551 0.55 -15.07 -11.59
N GLY A 552 1.14 -15.78 -10.61
CA GLY A 552 1.69 -17.11 -10.80
C GLY A 552 0.73 -18.10 -11.46
N ALA A 553 -0.52 -18.17 -11.00
CA ALA A 553 -1.53 -19.08 -11.56
C ALA A 553 -1.88 -18.76 -13.03
N ALA A 554 -1.93 -17.46 -13.40
CA ALA A 554 -2.19 -17.05 -14.78
C ALA A 554 -1.07 -17.49 -15.74
N TYR A 555 0.20 -17.29 -15.33
CA TYR A 555 1.34 -17.78 -16.10
C TYR A 555 1.43 -19.32 -16.14
N ALA A 556 1.07 -19.99 -15.03
CA ALA A 556 1.03 -21.44 -14.97
C ALA A 556 0.01 -22.03 -15.96
N ALA A 557 -1.17 -21.38 -16.13
CA ALA A 557 -2.17 -21.75 -17.12
C ALA A 557 -1.65 -21.64 -18.57
N LEU A 558 -0.67 -20.77 -18.82
CA LEU A 558 0.00 -20.65 -20.12
C LEU A 558 1.10 -21.70 -20.35
N GLY A 559 1.54 -22.40 -19.29
CA GLY A 559 2.57 -23.44 -19.37
C GLY A 559 3.94 -23.02 -18.80
N PHE A 560 4.02 -21.94 -18.05
CA PHE A 560 5.25 -21.45 -17.42
C PHE A 560 5.30 -21.83 -15.93
N ALA A 561 6.47 -22.19 -15.43
CA ALA A 561 6.75 -22.10 -14.01
C ALA A 561 7.00 -20.64 -13.63
N THR A 562 6.55 -20.20 -12.46
CA THR A 562 6.82 -18.82 -11.98
C THR A 562 7.50 -18.82 -10.63
N VAL A 563 8.40 -17.87 -10.45
CA VAL A 563 9.07 -17.59 -9.18
C VAL A 563 8.71 -16.17 -8.74
N VAL A 564 8.34 -16.03 -7.47
CA VAL A 564 8.22 -14.74 -6.76
C VAL A 564 9.13 -14.81 -5.57
N LEU A 565 10.01 -13.84 -5.40
CA LEU A 565 11.00 -13.81 -4.33
C LEU A 565 11.11 -12.41 -3.74
N ASP A 566 11.22 -12.32 -2.42
CA ASP A 566 11.70 -11.11 -1.74
C ASP A 566 13.14 -11.36 -1.27
N GLY A 567 14.10 -10.95 -2.10
CA GLY A 567 15.53 -11.04 -1.85
C GLY A 567 16.03 -9.99 -0.86
N ARG A 568 17.33 -10.03 -0.57
CA ARG A 568 17.98 -9.02 0.30
C ARG A 568 17.79 -7.62 -0.27
N GLY A 569 17.47 -6.68 0.60
CA GLY A 569 17.09 -5.30 0.28
C GLY A 569 15.59 -5.03 0.36
N THR A 570 14.74 -6.07 0.35
CA THR A 570 13.29 -5.92 0.48
C THR A 570 12.86 -5.76 1.94
N PRO A 571 11.63 -5.23 2.20
CA PRO A 571 11.14 -4.99 3.56
C PRO A 571 10.86 -6.27 4.36
N GLY A 572 10.62 -6.07 5.64
CA GLY A 572 10.04 -7.10 6.49
C GLY A 572 11.02 -8.05 7.13
N ARG A 573 12.29 -7.77 7.07
CA ARG A 573 13.38 -8.53 7.68
C ARG A 573 14.22 -7.63 8.59
N ASP A 574 15.25 -8.18 9.20
CA ASP A 574 16.22 -7.43 9.98
C ASP A 574 16.91 -6.33 9.16
N ARG A 575 17.57 -5.42 9.88
CA ARG A 575 18.20 -4.25 9.29
C ARG A 575 19.29 -4.60 8.27
N VAL A 576 20.07 -5.65 8.51
CA VAL A 576 21.16 -6.05 7.60
C VAL A 576 20.58 -6.54 6.27
N PHE A 577 19.56 -7.39 6.34
CA PHE A 577 18.83 -7.84 5.15
C PHE A 577 18.20 -6.66 4.40
N ARG A 578 17.53 -5.77 5.14
CA ARG A 578 16.77 -4.62 4.60
C ARG A 578 17.67 -3.60 3.90
N GLN A 579 18.86 -3.34 4.43
CA GLN A 579 19.78 -2.31 3.90
C GLN A 579 20.78 -2.86 2.88
N TRP A 580 20.73 -4.14 2.57
CA TRP A 580 21.68 -4.81 1.67
C TRP A 580 21.89 -4.11 0.33
N THR A 581 20.82 -3.68 -0.33
CA THR A 581 20.89 -2.99 -1.63
C THR A 581 21.30 -1.52 -1.51
N ARG A 582 21.18 -0.92 -0.33
CA ARG A 582 21.51 0.50 -0.13
C ARG A 582 23.01 0.76 0.01
N GLU A 583 23.78 -0.24 0.40
CA GLU A 583 25.24 -0.10 0.53
C GLU A 583 25.93 0.05 -0.83
N GLU A 584 25.38 -0.52 -1.89
CA GLU A 584 25.89 -0.46 -3.24
C GLU A 584 24.75 -0.36 -4.26
N LEU A 585 24.18 0.82 -4.39
CA LEU A 585 23.02 1.08 -5.24
C LEU A 585 23.26 0.86 -6.74
N ASP A 586 24.51 0.92 -7.19
CA ASP A 586 24.92 0.76 -8.59
C ASP A 586 25.15 -0.71 -8.99
N THR A 587 25.09 -1.64 -8.04
CA THR A 587 25.24 -3.07 -8.30
C THR A 587 23.86 -3.76 -8.44
N PRO A 588 23.80 -4.95 -9.04
CA PRO A 588 22.56 -5.73 -9.16
C PRO A 588 22.20 -6.49 -7.86
N ARG A 589 22.64 -6.02 -6.70
CA ARG A 589 22.32 -6.63 -5.41
C ARG A 589 20.79 -6.81 -5.26
N GLY A 590 20.37 -7.93 -4.72
CA GLY A 590 18.95 -8.33 -4.67
C GLY A 590 18.53 -9.12 -5.91
N ILE A 591 18.93 -8.75 -7.13
CA ILE A 591 18.68 -9.56 -8.34
C ILE A 591 19.52 -10.84 -8.32
N GLU A 592 20.71 -10.82 -7.73
CA GLU A 592 21.57 -12.00 -7.53
C GLU A 592 20.86 -13.09 -6.71
N ASP A 593 20.06 -12.69 -5.73
CA ASP A 593 19.25 -13.62 -4.92
C ASP A 593 18.21 -14.36 -5.77
N HIS A 594 17.60 -13.69 -6.76
CA HIS A 594 16.68 -14.32 -7.70
C HIS A 594 17.38 -15.37 -8.56
N VAL A 595 18.55 -15.06 -9.10
CA VAL A 595 19.36 -16.02 -9.88
C VAL A 595 19.74 -17.24 -9.03
N THR A 596 20.17 -17.00 -7.79
CA THR A 596 20.53 -18.04 -6.83
C THR A 596 19.34 -18.94 -6.49
N ALA A 597 18.18 -18.31 -6.23
CA ALA A 597 16.96 -19.06 -5.91
C ALA A 597 16.47 -19.91 -7.06
N ILE A 598 16.42 -19.36 -8.29
CA ILE A 598 15.96 -20.11 -9.46
C ILE A 598 16.89 -21.31 -9.76
N ARG A 599 18.20 -21.16 -9.61
CA ARG A 599 19.15 -22.28 -9.75
C ARG A 599 18.93 -23.35 -8.69
N ALA A 600 18.77 -22.96 -7.42
CA ALA A 600 18.49 -23.90 -6.34
C ALA A 600 17.14 -24.62 -6.50
N LEU A 601 16.13 -23.96 -7.09
CA LEU A 601 14.86 -24.58 -7.44
C LEU A 601 15.01 -25.59 -8.57
N ALA A 602 15.81 -25.31 -9.60
CA ALA A 602 16.07 -26.24 -10.69
C ALA A 602 16.77 -27.52 -10.20
N ASP A 603 17.66 -27.43 -9.20
CA ASP A 603 18.26 -28.61 -8.57
C ASP A 603 17.22 -29.50 -7.86
N ARG A 604 16.13 -28.91 -7.35
CA ARG A 604 15.02 -29.62 -6.68
C ARG A 604 13.92 -30.07 -7.65
N HIS A 605 13.78 -29.34 -8.76
CA HIS A 605 12.77 -29.57 -9.81
C HIS A 605 13.49 -29.67 -11.17
N PRO A 606 14.05 -30.87 -11.52
CA PRO A 606 14.85 -31.03 -12.73
C PRO A 606 14.14 -30.72 -14.05
N GLY A 607 12.80 -30.61 -14.03
CA GLY A 607 12.00 -30.20 -15.17
C GLY A 607 12.09 -28.71 -15.50
N LEU A 608 12.62 -27.85 -14.61
CA LEU A 608 12.81 -26.43 -14.88
C LEU A 608 13.96 -26.20 -15.89
N ASP A 609 13.68 -25.52 -16.98
CA ASP A 609 14.66 -25.26 -18.05
C ASP A 609 15.37 -23.92 -17.87
N LEU A 610 16.56 -23.93 -17.27
CA LEU A 610 17.37 -22.75 -17.05
C LEU A 610 17.94 -22.10 -18.35
N SER A 611 17.78 -22.76 -19.51
CA SER A 611 18.08 -22.14 -20.80
C SER A 611 16.96 -21.21 -21.31
N ARG A 612 15.79 -21.27 -20.66
CA ARG A 612 14.59 -20.52 -21.01
C ARG A 612 14.01 -19.80 -19.78
N VAL A 613 14.77 -18.83 -19.28
CA VAL A 613 14.37 -18.00 -18.13
C VAL A 613 13.95 -16.62 -18.62
N GLY A 614 12.72 -16.25 -18.30
CA GLY A 614 12.15 -14.91 -18.51
C GLY A 614 12.09 -14.12 -17.23
N VAL A 615 11.97 -12.79 -17.36
CA VAL A 615 11.76 -11.88 -16.24
C VAL A 615 10.74 -10.80 -16.61
N THR A 616 9.86 -10.48 -15.67
CA THR A 616 8.89 -9.38 -15.84
C THR A 616 8.59 -8.70 -14.52
N GLY A 617 8.31 -7.41 -14.62
CA GLY A 617 7.89 -6.58 -13.48
C GLY A 617 7.30 -5.26 -13.96
N HIS A 618 6.69 -4.56 -13.04
CA HIS A 618 6.06 -3.27 -13.27
C HIS A 618 6.70 -2.19 -12.39
N SER A 619 6.77 -0.94 -12.86
CA SER A 619 7.31 0.16 -12.07
C SER A 619 8.78 -0.09 -11.69
N TYR A 620 9.11 -0.11 -10.41
CA TYR A 620 10.44 -0.53 -9.96
C TYR A 620 10.77 -1.97 -10.39
N GLY A 621 9.78 -2.86 -10.46
CA GLY A 621 9.95 -4.19 -11.04
C GLY A 621 10.24 -4.15 -12.56
N GLY A 622 9.73 -3.17 -13.28
CA GLY A 622 10.10 -2.91 -14.69
C GLY A 622 11.56 -2.47 -14.81
N TYR A 623 12.04 -1.63 -13.90
CA TYR A 623 13.46 -1.32 -13.77
C TYR A 623 14.27 -2.59 -13.50
N ASN A 624 13.87 -3.38 -12.49
CA ASN A 624 14.57 -4.63 -12.14
C ASN A 624 14.63 -5.62 -13.31
N SER A 625 13.55 -5.74 -14.11
CA SER A 625 13.52 -6.64 -15.26
C SER A 625 14.58 -6.28 -16.29
N VAL A 626 14.72 -5.00 -16.64
CA VAL A 626 15.79 -4.55 -17.53
C VAL A 626 17.15 -4.73 -16.86
N ARG A 627 17.28 -4.35 -15.58
CA ARG A 627 18.55 -4.50 -14.84
C ARG A 627 19.00 -5.96 -14.80
N ALA A 628 18.08 -6.91 -14.59
CA ALA A 628 18.36 -8.35 -14.62
C ALA A 628 18.89 -8.80 -16.00
N MET A 629 18.24 -8.38 -17.09
CA MET A 629 18.66 -8.67 -18.46
C MET A 629 20.06 -8.11 -18.76
N LEU A 630 20.39 -6.94 -18.22
CA LEU A 630 21.69 -6.29 -18.45
C LEU A 630 22.79 -6.83 -17.54
N SER A 631 22.44 -7.28 -16.32
CA SER A 631 23.41 -7.79 -15.34
C SER A 631 23.71 -9.27 -15.54
N PHE A 632 22.69 -10.07 -15.91
CA PHE A 632 22.79 -11.51 -16.13
C PHE A 632 22.29 -11.92 -17.52
N PRO A 633 22.93 -11.39 -18.61
CA PRO A 633 22.43 -11.56 -19.98
C PRO A 633 22.49 -13.00 -20.50
N GLU A 634 23.24 -13.90 -19.85
CA GLU A 634 23.29 -15.32 -20.17
C GLU A 634 22.24 -16.14 -19.40
N PHE A 635 21.62 -15.54 -18.37
CA PHE A 635 20.62 -16.22 -17.55
C PHE A 635 19.18 -15.81 -17.94
N PHE A 636 18.91 -14.51 -18.01
CA PHE A 636 17.62 -14.00 -18.45
C PHE A 636 17.60 -13.80 -19.96
N THR A 637 16.86 -14.64 -20.67
CA THR A 637 16.85 -14.68 -22.14
C THR A 637 15.72 -13.83 -22.75
N VAL A 638 14.62 -13.63 -22.00
CA VAL A 638 13.48 -12.80 -22.42
C VAL A 638 13.04 -11.91 -21.26
N GLY A 639 12.87 -10.62 -21.51
CA GLY A 639 12.40 -9.65 -20.51
C GLY A 639 11.22 -8.83 -21.00
N VAL A 640 10.26 -8.59 -20.12
CA VAL A 640 9.17 -7.64 -20.33
C VAL A 640 9.18 -6.63 -19.19
N SER A 641 9.45 -5.37 -19.54
CA SER A 641 9.49 -4.26 -18.60
C SER A 641 8.26 -3.36 -18.77
N SER A 642 7.43 -3.28 -17.73
CA SER A 642 6.25 -2.41 -17.73
C SER A 642 6.50 -1.18 -16.86
N ALA A 643 6.33 0.02 -17.43
CA ALA A 643 6.45 1.33 -16.76
C ALA A 643 7.71 1.46 -15.88
N GLY A 644 8.88 1.05 -16.43
CA GLY A 644 10.12 0.93 -15.66
C GLY A 644 10.83 2.25 -15.39
N VAL A 645 11.36 2.43 -14.19
CA VAL A 645 12.17 3.57 -13.75
C VAL A 645 13.59 3.43 -14.28
N HIS A 646 13.83 3.81 -15.53
CA HIS A 646 15.12 3.55 -16.17
C HIS A 646 16.19 4.61 -15.95
N ASP A 647 15.80 5.82 -15.56
CA ASP A 647 16.70 6.92 -15.22
C ASP A 647 16.33 7.54 -13.87
N ALA A 648 17.08 7.21 -12.82
CA ALA A 648 16.79 7.67 -11.46
C ALA A 648 16.79 9.20 -11.30
N ARG A 649 17.48 9.94 -12.20
CA ARG A 649 17.54 11.41 -12.16
C ARG A 649 16.18 12.07 -12.44
N LYS A 650 15.29 11.37 -13.15
CA LYS A 650 13.96 11.86 -13.56
C LYS A 650 12.85 11.62 -12.55
N LEU A 651 13.17 11.02 -11.41
CA LEU A 651 12.20 10.79 -10.35
C LEU A 651 11.81 12.10 -9.66
N PRO A 652 10.55 12.25 -9.25
CA PRO A 652 10.12 13.41 -8.45
C PRO A 652 10.87 13.43 -7.10
N ARG A 653 11.50 14.56 -6.77
CA ARG A 653 12.33 14.71 -5.57
C ARG A 653 11.54 14.42 -4.29
N GLY A 654 10.36 15.00 -4.12
CA GLY A 654 9.54 14.84 -2.92
C GLY A 654 9.11 13.41 -2.62
N ALA A 655 9.09 12.53 -3.64
CA ALA A 655 8.73 11.13 -3.47
C ALA A 655 9.93 10.20 -3.26
N TRP A 656 11.14 10.59 -3.70
CA TRP A 656 12.26 9.66 -3.81
C TRP A 656 13.53 10.08 -3.05
N ASN A 657 13.61 11.33 -2.61
CA ASN A 657 14.81 11.85 -1.95
C ASN A 657 15.20 11.07 -0.69
N TRP A 658 14.24 10.72 0.14
CA TRP A 658 14.49 9.97 1.37
C TRP A 658 14.88 8.50 1.12
N HIS A 659 14.51 7.92 -0.04
CA HIS A 659 14.90 6.57 -0.42
C HIS A 659 16.35 6.47 -0.84
N LEU A 660 16.82 7.49 -1.56
CA LEU A 660 18.18 7.54 -2.09
C LEU A 660 19.18 8.09 -1.07
N GLY A 661 18.71 8.83 -0.06
CA GLY A 661 19.56 9.62 0.82
C GLY A 661 20.03 10.91 0.14
N ASN A 662 20.24 11.96 0.92
CA ASN A 662 20.52 13.29 0.36
C ASN A 662 21.88 13.35 -0.39
N GLU A 663 22.89 12.64 0.10
CA GLU A 663 24.21 12.60 -0.55
C GLU A 663 24.16 11.91 -1.91
N ASP A 664 23.43 10.79 -1.99
CA ASP A 664 23.30 10.02 -3.23
C ASP A 664 22.38 10.71 -4.23
N ALA A 665 21.33 11.39 -3.77
CA ALA A 665 20.46 12.20 -4.61
C ALA A 665 21.16 13.43 -5.20
N ASN A 666 22.18 13.94 -4.54
CA ASN A 666 23.00 15.06 -5.03
C ASN A 666 24.23 14.63 -5.85
N ASP A 667 24.49 13.32 -6.00
CA ASP A 667 25.56 12.80 -6.85
C ASP A 667 25.01 12.31 -8.20
N PRO A 668 25.12 13.13 -9.29
CA PRO A 668 24.64 12.73 -10.61
C PRO A 668 25.33 11.47 -11.14
N GLY A 669 26.54 11.16 -10.68
CA GLY A 669 27.29 9.96 -11.04
C GLY A 669 26.64 8.70 -10.47
N LYS A 670 26.26 8.73 -9.20
CA LYS A 670 25.54 7.65 -8.52
C LYS A 670 24.14 7.45 -9.11
N LEU A 671 23.36 8.53 -9.28
CA LEU A 671 22.03 8.46 -9.91
C LEU A 671 22.09 7.86 -11.33
N ALA A 672 23.10 8.24 -12.11
CA ALA A 672 23.29 7.66 -13.44
C ALA A 672 23.73 6.18 -13.39
N ALA A 673 24.43 5.75 -12.33
CA ALA A 673 24.81 4.34 -12.12
C ALA A 673 23.62 3.47 -11.70
N LEU A 674 22.68 4.02 -10.93
CA LEU A 674 21.42 3.38 -10.59
C LEU A 674 20.56 3.08 -11.82
N GLY A 675 20.60 3.94 -12.84
CA GLY A 675 19.81 3.78 -14.06
C GLY A 675 20.24 2.62 -14.95
N ASN A 676 19.35 2.22 -15.87
CA ASN A 676 19.61 1.17 -16.86
C ASN A 676 20.31 1.67 -18.13
N LEU A 677 20.63 2.97 -18.20
CA LEU A 677 21.16 3.57 -19.41
C LEU A 677 22.64 3.20 -19.66
N ARG A 678 23.48 3.25 -18.60
CA ARG A 678 24.91 2.94 -18.71
C ARG A 678 25.21 1.52 -19.19
N PRO A 679 24.57 0.45 -18.65
CA PRO A 679 24.84 -0.91 -19.06
C PRO A 679 24.03 -1.36 -20.31
N ALA A 680 23.39 -0.46 -21.06
CA ALA A 680 22.51 -0.79 -22.19
C ALA A 680 23.20 -1.64 -23.27
N ASP A 681 24.52 -1.51 -23.44
CA ASP A 681 25.33 -2.29 -24.38
C ASP A 681 25.43 -3.79 -24.00
N ARG A 682 25.08 -4.16 -22.78
CA ARG A 682 25.12 -5.56 -22.30
C ARG A 682 23.89 -6.38 -22.69
N LEU A 683 22.82 -5.76 -23.20
CA LEU A 683 21.60 -6.49 -23.61
C LEU A 683 21.93 -7.57 -24.67
N ARG A 684 21.50 -8.82 -24.43
CA ARG A 684 21.66 -9.96 -25.36
C ARG A 684 20.34 -10.62 -25.72
N GLY A 685 19.43 -10.75 -24.76
CA GLY A 685 18.15 -11.41 -24.93
C GLY A 685 17.10 -10.56 -25.67
N LYS A 686 15.88 -11.04 -25.67
CA LYS A 686 14.69 -10.36 -26.20
C LYS A 686 14.11 -9.44 -25.13
N LEU A 687 13.89 -8.17 -25.47
CA LEU A 687 13.34 -7.19 -24.52
C LEU A 687 12.14 -6.47 -25.11
N LEU A 688 11.01 -6.51 -24.39
CA LEU A 688 9.83 -5.70 -24.65
C LEU A 688 9.71 -4.61 -23.58
N LEU A 689 9.60 -3.36 -24.04
CA LEU A 689 9.28 -2.20 -23.21
C LEU A 689 7.79 -1.86 -23.36
N VAL A 690 7.08 -1.70 -22.24
CA VAL A 690 5.66 -1.35 -22.21
C VAL A 690 5.46 -0.13 -21.33
N SER A 691 4.80 0.91 -21.84
CA SER A 691 4.50 2.13 -21.08
C SER A 691 3.18 2.74 -21.49
N GLY A 692 2.49 3.40 -20.57
CA GLY A 692 1.34 4.26 -20.85
C GLY A 692 1.79 5.69 -21.18
N ASP A 693 1.11 6.37 -22.09
CA ASP A 693 1.42 7.76 -22.45
C ASP A 693 0.91 8.79 -21.42
N ARG A 694 0.03 8.34 -20.49
CA ARG A 694 -0.48 9.15 -19.37
C ARG A 694 0.06 8.76 -18.02
N ASP A 695 1.13 7.98 -18.01
CA ASP A 695 1.86 7.64 -16.78
C ASP A 695 2.63 8.88 -16.28
N ALA A 696 2.11 9.51 -15.22
CA ALA A 696 2.76 10.66 -14.59
C ALA A 696 3.57 10.25 -13.35
N ASN A 697 3.47 9.00 -12.90
CA ASN A 697 4.30 8.46 -11.83
C ASN A 697 5.68 8.05 -12.35
N VAL A 698 5.71 7.25 -13.41
CA VAL A 698 6.93 6.92 -14.15
C VAL A 698 6.74 7.36 -15.59
N SER A 699 7.05 8.61 -15.81
CA SER A 699 6.78 9.27 -17.08
C SER A 699 7.46 8.60 -18.28
N LEU A 700 6.84 8.72 -19.45
CA LEU A 700 7.28 8.05 -20.69
C LEU A 700 8.72 8.40 -21.07
N ASP A 701 9.26 9.50 -20.59
CA ASP A 701 10.64 9.94 -20.82
C ASP A 701 11.70 9.02 -20.18
N HIS A 702 11.35 8.24 -19.11
CA HIS A 702 12.19 7.15 -18.64
C HIS A 702 12.39 6.07 -19.71
N THR A 703 11.30 5.67 -20.36
CA THR A 703 11.32 4.70 -21.46
C THR A 703 12.09 5.25 -22.65
N PHE A 704 11.86 6.51 -23.03
CA PHE A 704 12.60 7.15 -24.14
C PHE A 704 14.10 7.27 -23.87
N ALA A 705 14.50 7.58 -22.64
CA ALA A 705 15.92 7.60 -22.29
C ALA A 705 16.59 6.23 -22.48
N LEU A 706 15.89 5.14 -22.08
CA LEU A 706 16.42 3.78 -22.31
C LEU A 706 16.46 3.42 -23.80
N ILE A 707 15.42 3.79 -24.57
CA ILE A 707 15.38 3.60 -26.03
C ILE A 707 16.59 4.28 -26.69
N ASP A 708 16.88 5.52 -26.30
CA ASP A 708 18.04 6.26 -26.82
C ASP A 708 19.35 5.52 -26.51
N ALA A 709 19.55 5.10 -25.25
CA ALA A 709 20.75 4.35 -24.82
C ALA A 709 20.90 3.02 -25.59
N LEU A 710 19.83 2.23 -25.73
CA LEU A 710 19.83 0.96 -26.47
C LEU A 710 20.11 1.18 -27.96
N SER A 711 19.55 2.24 -28.54
CA SER A 711 19.75 2.61 -29.96
C SER A 711 21.22 3.00 -30.23
N HIS A 712 21.81 3.81 -29.35
CA HIS A 712 23.24 4.15 -29.43
C HIS A 712 24.13 2.92 -29.28
N ALA A 713 23.73 1.98 -28.40
CA ALA A 713 24.39 0.69 -28.23
C ALA A 713 24.08 -0.32 -29.37
N ARG A 714 23.26 0.06 -30.36
CA ARG A 714 22.84 -0.77 -31.50
C ARG A 714 22.16 -2.07 -31.07
N LYS A 715 21.39 -2.04 -29.96
CA LYS A 715 20.62 -3.19 -29.46
C LYS A 715 19.23 -3.21 -30.08
N ARG A 716 18.68 -4.42 -30.25
CA ARG A 716 17.30 -4.62 -30.71
C ARG A 716 16.40 -4.80 -29.49
N PHE A 717 15.24 -4.18 -29.52
CA PHE A 717 14.18 -4.28 -28.52
C PHE A 717 12.83 -4.04 -29.19
N ASP A 718 11.77 -4.42 -28.53
CA ASP A 718 10.40 -4.15 -28.93
C ASP A 718 9.76 -3.13 -27.98
N LEU A 719 8.78 -2.37 -28.49
CA LEU A 719 8.13 -1.29 -27.76
C LEU A 719 6.61 -1.33 -27.97
N LYS A 720 5.88 -1.19 -26.86
CA LYS A 720 4.43 -0.98 -26.84
C LYS A 720 4.12 0.27 -26.00
N ILE A 721 3.53 1.29 -26.62
CA ILE A 721 3.00 2.46 -25.92
C ILE A 721 1.47 2.40 -25.99
N TRP A 722 0.82 2.56 -24.85
CA TRP A 722 -0.63 2.52 -24.71
C TRP A 722 -1.19 3.93 -24.58
N PRO A 723 -1.90 4.42 -25.57
CA PRO A 723 -2.56 5.72 -25.50
C PRO A 723 -3.68 5.74 -24.46
N GLY A 724 -3.74 6.82 -23.66
CA GLY A 724 -4.76 7.04 -22.65
C GLY A 724 -4.59 6.21 -21.36
N VAL A 725 -3.45 5.55 -21.19
CA VAL A 725 -3.17 4.65 -20.04
C VAL A 725 -2.19 5.29 -19.06
N ASP A 726 -2.53 5.25 -17.79
CA ASP A 726 -1.69 5.71 -16.67
C ASP A 726 -0.76 4.60 -16.14
N HIS A 727 -0.11 4.89 -15.01
CA HIS A 727 0.78 3.94 -14.34
C HIS A 727 0.11 2.61 -14.01
N TYR A 728 -1.19 2.61 -13.69
CA TYR A 728 -1.93 1.42 -13.26
C TYR A 728 -2.56 0.65 -14.43
N GLY A 729 -2.68 1.26 -15.58
CA GLY A 729 -3.29 0.64 -16.77
C GLY A 729 -2.50 -0.54 -17.35
N GLY A 730 -1.19 -0.62 -17.09
CA GLY A 730 -0.36 -1.79 -17.40
C GLY A 730 -0.78 -3.07 -16.69
N THR A 731 -1.70 -2.98 -15.74
CA THR A 731 -2.27 -4.12 -15.00
C THR A 731 -3.60 -4.60 -15.58
N THR A 732 -4.11 -4.01 -16.65
CA THR A 732 -5.35 -4.47 -17.29
C THR A 732 -5.17 -5.84 -17.93
N PRO A 733 -6.22 -6.71 -17.95
CA PRO A 733 -6.14 -8.05 -18.54
C PRO A 733 -5.65 -8.04 -20.00
N TYR A 734 -6.10 -7.07 -20.77
CA TYR A 734 -5.70 -6.91 -22.18
C TYR A 734 -4.19 -6.63 -22.32
N VAL A 735 -3.67 -5.67 -21.57
CA VAL A 735 -2.23 -5.32 -21.63
C VAL A 735 -1.38 -6.49 -21.15
N ARG A 736 -1.82 -7.20 -20.11
CA ARG A 736 -1.14 -8.42 -19.64
C ARG A 736 -1.08 -9.50 -20.69
N ALA A 737 -2.20 -9.77 -21.40
CA ALA A 737 -2.22 -10.77 -22.43
C ALA A 737 -1.20 -10.46 -23.53
N LEU A 738 -1.06 -9.20 -23.93
CA LEU A 738 -0.05 -8.78 -24.89
C LEU A 738 1.40 -8.90 -24.36
N MET A 739 1.60 -8.79 -23.04
CA MET A 739 2.89 -9.10 -22.43
C MET A 739 3.16 -10.62 -22.43
N TRP A 740 2.12 -11.44 -22.24
CA TRP A 740 2.20 -12.90 -22.34
C TRP A 740 2.56 -13.37 -23.74
N ASP A 741 2.04 -12.73 -24.79
CA ASP A 741 2.37 -13.03 -26.19
C ASP A 741 3.88 -13.09 -26.40
N TYR A 742 4.61 -12.15 -25.80
CA TYR A 742 6.05 -12.06 -25.91
C TYR A 742 6.79 -13.26 -25.28
N PHE A 743 6.30 -13.75 -24.15
CA PHE A 743 6.84 -14.96 -23.52
C PHE A 743 6.42 -16.23 -24.27
N VAL A 744 5.19 -16.32 -24.73
CA VAL A 744 4.70 -17.47 -25.53
C VAL A 744 5.52 -17.60 -26.80
N GLU A 745 5.74 -16.50 -27.52
CA GLU A 745 6.56 -16.53 -28.75
C GLU A 745 8.03 -16.89 -28.48
N HIS A 746 8.63 -16.24 -27.47
CA HIS A 746 10.10 -16.30 -27.31
C HIS A 746 10.61 -17.32 -26.30
N LEU A 747 9.78 -17.83 -25.37
CA LEU A 747 10.18 -18.90 -24.45
C LEU A 747 9.52 -20.24 -24.76
N LEU A 748 8.22 -20.27 -25.15
CA LEU A 748 7.58 -21.51 -25.59
C LEU A 748 7.88 -21.82 -27.05
N GLY A 749 8.13 -20.79 -27.88
CA GLY A 749 8.30 -20.95 -29.32
C GLY A 749 6.98 -21.25 -30.03
N GLU A 750 5.86 -20.85 -29.43
CA GLU A 750 4.51 -21.02 -29.94
C GLU A 750 3.95 -19.69 -30.46
N GLU A 751 2.98 -19.76 -31.38
CA GLU A 751 2.31 -18.58 -31.92
C GLU A 751 1.17 -18.15 -30.96
N PRO A 752 1.17 -16.90 -30.49
CA PRO A 752 0.05 -16.36 -29.71
C PRO A 752 -1.27 -16.38 -30.51
N PRO A 753 -2.44 -16.34 -29.84
CA PRO A 753 -3.72 -16.28 -30.54
C PRO A 753 -3.82 -14.99 -31.36
N ALA A 754 -4.38 -15.07 -32.59
CA ALA A 754 -4.54 -13.91 -33.49
C ALA A 754 -5.43 -12.82 -32.86
N GLU A 755 -6.40 -13.22 -32.05
CA GLU A 755 -7.28 -12.34 -31.28
C GLU A 755 -7.32 -12.84 -29.83
N LEU A 756 -7.33 -11.90 -28.87
CA LEU A 756 -7.48 -12.28 -27.47
C LEU A 756 -8.86 -12.90 -27.23
N PRO A 757 -8.94 -14.09 -26.64
CA PRO A 757 -10.23 -14.71 -26.36
C PRO A 757 -10.99 -13.89 -25.31
N CYS A 758 -12.27 -13.64 -25.56
CA CYS A 758 -13.20 -12.91 -24.67
C CYS A 758 -13.49 -13.69 -23.39
#